data_e9acc63e4b40a9f954cf49ca1d2628e3
#
_entry.id   e9acc63e4b40a9f954cf49ca1d2628e3
#
_cell.length_a   1.000
_cell.length_b   1.000
_cell.length_c   1.000
_cell.angle_alpha   90.00
_cell.angle_beta   90.00
_cell.angle_gamma   90.00
#
_symmetry.space_group_name_H-M   'P 1'
#
loop_
_entity.id
_entity.type
_entity.pdbx_description
1 polymer ?
#
loop_
_entity_poly.entity_id
_entity_poly.type
_entity_poly.pdbx_seq_one_letter_code
_entity_poly.pdbx_strand_id
1 'polypeptide(L)'
;MGEDRSTKWSRGLVGADRDAEILAERARGGASLVIAGPRGSGRSYLLRTIAAELERHGQLAVELRTSCALSAVDFGAFDASGCPELRSFRDEPTTATVEGVVVVDDVDSLDVQSTRALARGIAARRVTAVIGLRTARPRSIDRPDDSAVVRRTVLDLWLDGLARRIDLSELSDDDALAMIELFPGAELLDSATRAGIVWRADGSRTLLRQLIIESTSAARAGRDPLTALRVIARDSRLAITLARHVADFPRVDLECLAGIRRLPHLEFAVATRLFDAESVAALIAGGLLHADASVDRRLTVNDLVAQEAHRQLGDAHVESLIDTAGARMLAEADEWWSSTIAVTLSERWHRLGIEASGELTYSPALRTRVALNAAREANDRGDSAHAAAHAARGLRAQDDPALRLEAKLATPAPLLSADDRGEIGSADALRRLARSRAARSIEGSADGPLDKGDDADSRIEAALADANRATANMDWARAADIATSAADEPDASPAAHLRALVAAGSAETFRGRWVEAQKFFRRVERLLDARQRPAGVTVRDRLIALMSMLAAHQIAGADGSTVRARLDREVSTTAREGGAADLTIAGAATAIAFAGAGCPAESKREFASALSREPSAVSRLDATMIELGVADELATAGRTDEARAILSRLRTENEPLLVRSRLYVETTVLTAEGRTDEARRAARATAELSRGRNAAALRIRDLFRLVALGEADENEVDELVQLAATTDLPLAVSAVRRAAARTSDEEGLPVDELRLHALWTPTKSSAPRETTSAVPSTIRSTSSDAIDELTVREREIALLADEGLTNREIAARLFLSIRTVESHVYQARMKVGAPTRRELGRVVALASRGA
;
A
#
# COMPACT_ATOMS: atom_id res chain seq x y z
N MET A 1 -2.18 -40.50 -10.60
CA MET A 1 -2.12 -40.32 -9.13
C MET A 1 -1.86 -38.82 -8.93
N GLY A 2 -2.92 -38.05 -8.76
CA GLY A 2 -2.86 -36.64 -8.50
C GLY A 2 -2.82 -36.41 -6.99
N GLU A 3 -1.68 -36.06 -6.46
CA GLU A 3 -1.62 -35.57 -5.09
C GLU A 3 -2.50 -34.30 -4.98
N ASP A 4 -3.43 -34.39 -4.07
CA ASP A 4 -4.41 -33.34 -3.78
C ASP A 4 -3.68 -32.08 -3.32
N ARG A 5 -3.53 -31.12 -4.26
CA ARG A 5 -2.92 -29.82 -4.01
C ARG A 5 -3.68 -28.97 -2.99
N SER A 6 -4.85 -29.42 -2.53
CA SER A 6 -5.67 -28.74 -1.54
C SER A 6 -5.10 -28.84 -0.12
N THR A 7 -4.32 -29.86 0.19
CA THR A 7 -3.76 -30.14 1.51
C THR A 7 -2.51 -29.32 1.86
N LYS A 8 -1.79 -28.76 0.88
CA LYS A 8 -0.64 -27.86 1.17
C LYS A 8 -1.06 -26.48 1.64
N TRP A 9 -2.31 -26.12 1.44
CA TRP A 9 -2.89 -24.82 1.80
C TRP A 9 -3.39 -24.74 3.24
N SER A 10 -3.52 -25.85 3.91
CA SER A 10 -3.90 -25.90 5.33
C SER A 10 -2.77 -25.49 6.28
N ARG A 11 -1.55 -25.28 5.77
CA ARG A 11 -0.35 -24.98 6.60
C ARG A 11 -0.03 -23.49 6.77
N GLY A 12 -0.91 -22.57 6.40
CA GLY A 12 -0.48 -21.18 6.29
C GLY A 12 -1.51 -20.11 6.64
N LEU A 13 -2.30 -20.24 7.69
CA LEU A 13 -2.83 -19.08 8.39
C LEU A 13 -1.81 -18.69 9.45
N VAL A 14 -1.13 -17.58 9.26
CA VAL A 14 -0.16 -17.05 10.24
C VAL A 14 -0.83 -17.03 11.62
N GLY A 15 -0.37 -17.87 12.53
CA GLY A 15 -0.88 -18.00 13.91
C GLY A 15 -2.01 -19.00 14.13
N ALA A 16 -2.84 -19.35 13.13
CA ALA A 16 -4.03 -20.15 13.37
C ALA A 16 -3.76 -21.63 13.70
N ASP A 17 -2.69 -22.21 13.16
CA ASP A 17 -2.34 -23.60 13.46
C ASP A 17 -1.89 -23.75 14.92
N ARG A 18 -1.10 -22.80 15.43
CA ARG A 18 -0.68 -22.79 16.83
C ARG A 18 -1.86 -22.49 17.76
N ASP A 19 -2.75 -21.59 17.36
CA ASP A 19 -3.96 -21.29 18.14
C ASP A 19 -4.91 -22.50 18.13
N ALA A 20 -5.05 -23.21 17.02
CA ALA A 20 -5.86 -24.41 16.92
C ALA A 20 -5.34 -25.53 17.83
N GLU A 21 -4.03 -25.76 17.92
CA GLU A 21 -3.41 -26.72 18.81
C GLU A 21 -3.74 -26.41 20.29
N ILE A 22 -3.55 -25.14 20.70
CA ILE A 22 -3.86 -24.71 22.08
C ILE A 22 -5.35 -24.84 22.38
N LEU A 23 -6.22 -24.53 21.42
CA LEU A 23 -7.67 -24.61 21.60
C LEU A 23 -8.16 -26.04 21.60
N ALA A 24 -7.60 -26.92 20.77
CA ALA A 24 -7.88 -28.35 20.78
C ALA A 24 -7.45 -28.98 22.11
N GLU A 25 -6.29 -28.62 22.67
CA GLU A 25 -5.85 -29.08 23.95
C GLU A 25 -6.82 -28.70 25.08
N ARG A 26 -7.31 -27.45 25.06
CA ARG A 26 -8.32 -26.97 26.03
C ARG A 26 -9.64 -27.73 25.90
N ALA A 27 -10.10 -27.98 24.68
CA ALA A 27 -11.31 -28.75 24.45
C ALA A 27 -11.15 -30.21 24.89
N ARG A 28 -9.99 -30.83 24.69
CA ARG A 28 -9.65 -32.16 25.23
C ARG A 28 -9.72 -32.20 26.77
N GLY A 29 -9.31 -31.10 27.41
CA GLY A 29 -9.44 -30.93 28.86
C GLY A 29 -10.87 -30.69 29.36
N GLY A 30 -11.91 -30.80 28.50
CA GLY A 30 -13.32 -30.64 28.85
C GLY A 30 -13.83 -29.20 28.87
N ALA A 31 -13.03 -28.22 28.35
CA ALA A 31 -13.46 -26.82 28.28
C ALA A 31 -14.25 -26.58 26.99
N SER A 32 -15.51 -26.16 27.11
CA SER A 32 -16.29 -25.69 25.96
C SER A 32 -15.81 -24.30 25.50
N LEU A 33 -15.79 -24.08 24.17
CA LEU A 33 -15.27 -22.85 23.54
C LEU A 33 -16.33 -22.21 22.65
N VAL A 34 -16.41 -20.89 22.67
CA VAL A 34 -17.19 -20.09 21.72
C VAL A 34 -16.23 -19.25 20.89
N ILE A 35 -16.05 -19.62 19.62
CA ILE A 35 -15.22 -18.88 18.65
C ILE A 35 -16.09 -17.83 17.99
N ALA A 36 -15.93 -16.59 18.40
CA ALA A 36 -16.73 -15.47 17.91
C ALA A 36 -15.93 -14.63 16.90
N GLY A 37 -16.61 -14.15 15.85
CA GLY A 37 -15.98 -13.28 14.86
C GLY A 37 -16.92 -12.91 13.71
N PRO A 38 -16.60 -11.84 12.94
CA PRO A 38 -17.39 -11.43 11.81
C PRO A 38 -17.35 -12.45 10.66
N ARG A 39 -18.18 -12.26 9.65
CA ARG A 39 -18.17 -13.09 8.44
C ARG A 39 -16.84 -12.92 7.72
N GLY A 40 -16.20 -14.01 7.33
CA GLY A 40 -14.89 -13.97 6.66
C GLY A 40 -13.68 -13.93 7.60
N SER A 41 -13.88 -13.88 8.93
CA SER A 41 -12.78 -13.87 9.93
C SER A 41 -11.95 -15.16 9.99
N GLY A 42 -12.38 -16.23 9.31
CA GLY A 42 -11.69 -17.52 9.35
C GLY A 42 -12.22 -18.53 10.39
N ARG A 43 -13.35 -18.24 11.05
CA ARG A 43 -13.97 -19.16 12.05
C ARG A 43 -14.06 -20.60 11.57
N SER A 44 -14.72 -20.81 10.42
CA SER A 44 -14.90 -22.15 9.83
C SER A 44 -13.58 -22.86 9.52
N TYR A 45 -12.54 -22.11 9.20
CA TYR A 45 -11.20 -22.66 9.03
C TYR A 45 -10.62 -23.10 10.37
N LEU A 46 -10.67 -22.23 11.37
CA LEU A 46 -10.15 -22.52 12.71
C LEU A 46 -10.88 -23.71 13.33
N LEU A 47 -12.21 -23.79 13.21
CA LEU A 47 -13.00 -24.90 13.71
C LEU A 47 -12.61 -26.24 13.06
N ARG A 48 -12.43 -26.27 11.73
CA ARG A 48 -11.96 -27.48 11.03
C ARG A 48 -10.54 -27.86 11.42
N THR A 49 -9.66 -26.86 11.62
CA THR A 49 -8.30 -27.14 12.08
C THR A 49 -8.30 -27.69 13.49
N ILE A 50 -9.15 -27.17 14.40
CA ILE A 50 -9.35 -27.72 15.75
C ILE A 50 -9.87 -29.15 15.67
N ALA A 51 -10.88 -29.44 14.83
CA ALA A 51 -11.41 -30.78 14.65
C ALA A 51 -10.33 -31.75 14.17
N ALA A 52 -9.56 -31.38 13.15
CA ALA A 52 -8.43 -32.19 12.64
C ALA A 52 -7.34 -32.40 13.71
N GLU A 53 -7.12 -31.41 14.58
CA GLU A 53 -6.16 -31.51 15.67
C GLU A 53 -6.63 -32.48 16.78
N LEU A 54 -7.93 -32.43 17.11
CA LEU A 54 -8.56 -33.39 18.02
C LEU A 54 -8.42 -34.83 17.49
N GLU A 55 -8.73 -35.07 16.21
CA GLU A 55 -8.60 -36.36 15.56
C GLU A 55 -7.15 -36.87 15.53
N ARG A 56 -6.17 -36.01 15.26
CA ARG A 56 -4.74 -36.36 15.31
C ARG A 56 -4.30 -36.85 16.69
N HIS A 57 -4.97 -36.40 17.75
CA HIS A 57 -4.71 -36.82 19.11
C HIS A 57 -5.65 -37.95 19.59
N GLY A 58 -6.34 -38.60 18.65
CA GLY A 58 -7.18 -39.78 18.93
C GLY A 58 -8.50 -39.45 19.62
N GLN A 59 -8.94 -38.18 19.61
CA GLN A 59 -10.23 -37.79 20.18
C GLN A 59 -11.27 -37.57 19.05
N LEU A 60 -12.47 -38.10 19.24
CA LEU A 60 -13.55 -37.98 18.27
C LEU A 60 -14.00 -36.51 18.19
N ALA A 61 -14.01 -35.93 16.98
CA ALA A 61 -14.64 -34.66 16.68
C ALA A 61 -15.98 -34.91 15.98
N VAL A 62 -17.08 -34.55 16.61
CA VAL A 62 -18.43 -34.68 16.05
C VAL A 62 -18.84 -33.37 15.39
N GLU A 63 -18.73 -33.28 14.07
CA GLU A 63 -19.13 -32.07 13.33
C GLU A 63 -20.64 -32.01 13.15
N LEU A 64 -21.28 -30.97 13.68
CA LEU A 64 -22.67 -30.65 13.40
C LEU A 64 -22.78 -29.77 12.14
N ARG A 65 -23.46 -30.32 11.13
CA ARG A 65 -23.78 -29.59 9.91
C ARG A 65 -24.98 -28.68 10.13
N THR A 66 -24.78 -27.40 9.97
CA THR A 66 -25.85 -26.40 10.09
C THR A 66 -26.26 -25.91 8.70
N SER A 67 -27.55 -25.72 8.47
CA SER A 67 -28.09 -25.10 7.26
C SER A 67 -29.45 -24.49 7.52
N CYS A 68 -29.87 -23.53 6.67
CA CYS A 68 -31.21 -22.94 6.77
C CYS A 68 -32.32 -23.97 6.66
N ALA A 69 -32.13 -25.09 5.95
CA ALA A 69 -33.11 -26.17 5.83
C ALA A 69 -33.22 -26.98 7.14
N LEU A 70 -32.10 -27.21 7.82
CA LEU A 70 -32.07 -27.96 9.09
C LEU A 70 -32.52 -27.11 10.26
N SER A 71 -32.33 -25.78 10.21
CA SER A 71 -32.76 -24.86 11.28
C SER A 71 -34.28 -24.75 11.42
N ALA A 72 -35.02 -25.13 10.39
CA ALA A 72 -36.50 -25.15 10.40
C ALA A 72 -37.10 -26.44 11.01
N VAL A 73 -36.27 -27.40 11.35
CA VAL A 73 -36.67 -28.71 11.87
C VAL A 73 -36.09 -28.90 13.25
N ASP A 74 -36.94 -29.18 14.26
CA ASP A 74 -36.47 -29.46 15.61
C ASP A 74 -35.50 -30.65 15.62
N PHE A 75 -34.32 -30.46 16.20
CA PHE A 75 -33.21 -31.42 16.20
C PHE A 75 -32.67 -31.82 14.80
N GLY A 76 -32.97 -31.00 13.77
CA GLY A 76 -32.59 -31.34 12.40
C GLY A 76 -31.08 -31.50 12.21
N ALA A 77 -30.24 -30.74 12.88
CA ALA A 77 -28.79 -30.88 12.86
C ALA A 77 -28.31 -32.16 13.58
N PHE A 78 -28.95 -32.58 14.67
CA PHE A 78 -28.58 -33.80 15.37
C PHE A 78 -28.94 -35.03 14.56
N ASP A 79 -30.11 -35.04 13.94
CA ASP A 79 -30.53 -36.15 13.06
C ASP A 79 -29.65 -36.27 11.80
N ALA A 80 -29.23 -35.13 11.22
CA ALA A 80 -28.36 -35.09 10.05
C ALA A 80 -26.88 -35.45 10.35
N SER A 81 -26.44 -35.39 11.62
CA SER A 81 -25.04 -35.69 12.00
C SER A 81 -24.67 -37.16 11.80
N GLY A 82 -25.65 -38.08 11.84
CA GLY A 82 -25.42 -39.53 11.79
C GLY A 82 -24.80 -40.12 13.06
N CYS A 83 -24.57 -39.29 14.08
CA CYS A 83 -23.97 -39.69 15.36
C CYS A 83 -25.04 -40.29 16.30
N PRO A 84 -24.93 -41.58 16.72
CA PRO A 84 -25.92 -42.22 17.60
C PRO A 84 -25.99 -41.58 18.99
N GLU A 85 -24.87 -41.10 19.50
CA GLU A 85 -24.78 -40.47 20.83
C GLU A 85 -25.58 -39.16 20.87
N LEU A 86 -25.59 -38.40 19.77
CA LEU A 86 -26.38 -37.18 19.68
C LEU A 86 -27.88 -37.43 19.62
N ARG A 87 -28.30 -38.57 19.08
CA ARG A 87 -29.72 -38.99 19.13
C ARG A 87 -30.14 -39.33 20.54
N SER A 88 -29.34 -40.11 21.27
CA SER A 88 -29.59 -40.41 22.69
C SER A 88 -29.57 -39.13 23.53
N PHE A 89 -28.66 -38.25 23.22
CA PHE A 89 -28.54 -36.96 23.87
C PHE A 89 -29.71 -36.03 23.58
N ARG A 90 -30.37 -36.12 22.42
CA ARG A 90 -31.60 -35.43 22.11
C ARG A 90 -32.70 -35.75 23.11
N ASP A 91 -32.85 -37.02 23.41
CA ASP A 91 -33.95 -37.53 24.24
C ASP A 91 -33.68 -37.30 25.75
N GLU A 92 -32.41 -37.41 26.18
CA GLU A 92 -31.98 -37.27 27.56
C GLU A 92 -30.71 -36.41 27.72
N PRO A 93 -30.78 -35.07 27.48
CA PRO A 93 -29.58 -34.21 27.46
C PRO A 93 -28.86 -34.01 28.81
N THR A 94 -29.49 -34.44 29.90
CA THR A 94 -28.92 -34.34 31.26
C THR A 94 -28.29 -35.65 31.75
N THR A 95 -28.58 -36.78 31.13
CA THR A 95 -28.11 -38.10 31.54
C THR A 95 -27.20 -38.74 30.50
N ALA A 96 -27.49 -38.58 29.23
CA ALA A 96 -26.66 -39.07 28.16
C ALA A 96 -25.34 -38.30 28.08
N THR A 97 -24.24 -38.94 27.67
CA THR A 97 -22.93 -38.35 27.49
C THR A 97 -22.54 -38.49 26.03
N VAL A 98 -21.96 -37.47 25.42
CA VAL A 98 -21.37 -37.53 24.10
C VAL A 98 -19.88 -37.74 24.26
N GLU A 99 -19.36 -38.86 23.74
CA GLU A 99 -17.92 -39.11 23.70
C GLU A 99 -17.30 -38.21 22.61
N GLY A 100 -16.23 -37.50 22.96
CA GLY A 100 -15.56 -36.58 22.07
C GLY A 100 -15.96 -35.13 22.24
N VAL A 101 -15.62 -34.30 21.21
CA VAL A 101 -15.92 -32.88 21.17
C VAL A 101 -16.90 -32.55 20.03
N VAL A 102 -17.98 -31.89 20.37
CA VAL A 102 -18.96 -31.44 19.36
C VAL A 102 -18.49 -30.12 18.76
N VAL A 103 -18.31 -30.09 17.43
CA VAL A 103 -17.89 -28.90 16.70
C VAL A 103 -19.08 -28.37 15.92
N VAL A 104 -19.48 -27.12 16.19
CA VAL A 104 -20.62 -26.46 15.55
C VAL A 104 -20.10 -25.27 14.75
N ASP A 105 -20.10 -25.36 13.42
CA ASP A 105 -19.82 -24.21 12.58
C ASP A 105 -21.12 -23.43 12.29
N ASP A 106 -21.09 -22.10 12.51
CA ASP A 106 -22.24 -21.21 12.30
C ASP A 106 -23.49 -21.59 13.11
N VAL A 107 -23.38 -21.50 14.43
CA VAL A 107 -24.48 -21.79 15.36
C VAL A 107 -25.74 -20.97 15.10
N ASP A 108 -25.62 -19.80 14.50
CA ASP A 108 -26.75 -18.97 14.06
C ASP A 108 -27.72 -19.68 13.10
N SER A 109 -27.27 -20.77 12.47
CA SER A 109 -28.06 -21.65 11.60
C SER A 109 -28.48 -22.98 12.26
N LEU A 110 -28.32 -23.09 13.57
CA LEU A 110 -28.79 -24.25 14.35
C LEU A 110 -30.24 -24.01 14.80
N ASP A 111 -31.02 -25.08 14.91
CA ASP A 111 -32.38 -25.00 15.48
C ASP A 111 -32.34 -24.74 17.00
N VAL A 112 -33.43 -24.17 17.52
CA VAL A 112 -33.55 -23.77 18.95
C VAL A 112 -33.46 -24.98 19.87
N GLN A 113 -34.03 -26.13 19.52
CA GLN A 113 -34.05 -27.31 20.37
C GLN A 113 -32.67 -27.95 20.47
N SER A 114 -31.96 -28.13 19.36
CA SER A 114 -30.56 -28.57 19.34
C SER A 114 -29.68 -27.64 20.19
N THR A 115 -29.85 -26.32 20.07
CA THR A 115 -29.08 -25.34 20.83
C THR A 115 -29.35 -25.45 22.33
N ARG A 116 -30.61 -25.59 22.72
CA ARG A 116 -31.00 -25.77 24.14
C ARG A 116 -30.48 -27.10 24.72
N ALA A 117 -30.56 -28.18 23.97
CA ALA A 117 -30.03 -29.48 24.39
C ALA A 117 -28.51 -29.40 24.59
N LEU A 118 -27.79 -28.83 23.62
CA LEU A 118 -26.36 -28.61 23.70
C LEU A 118 -25.96 -27.75 24.93
N ALA A 119 -26.69 -26.66 25.18
CA ALA A 119 -26.45 -25.79 26.32
C ALA A 119 -26.66 -26.52 27.67
N ARG A 120 -27.74 -27.34 27.78
CA ARG A 120 -28.00 -28.15 28.98
C ARG A 120 -26.91 -29.20 29.20
N GLY A 121 -26.45 -29.85 28.13
CA GLY A 121 -25.36 -30.82 28.18
C GLY A 121 -24.02 -30.21 28.61
N ILE A 122 -23.70 -29.05 28.12
CA ILE A 122 -22.51 -28.28 28.55
C ILE A 122 -22.61 -27.91 30.03
N ALA A 123 -23.77 -27.40 30.46
CA ALA A 123 -24.03 -27.07 31.87
C ALA A 123 -23.93 -28.31 32.79
N ALA A 124 -24.42 -29.47 32.31
CA ALA A 124 -24.32 -30.74 33.04
C ALA A 124 -22.94 -31.43 32.93
N ARG A 125 -21.98 -30.83 32.20
CA ARG A 125 -20.64 -31.40 31.87
C ARG A 125 -20.69 -32.76 31.19
N ARG A 126 -21.71 -32.98 30.34
CA ARG A 126 -21.94 -34.22 29.57
C ARG A 126 -21.46 -34.06 28.11
N VAL A 127 -21.25 -32.82 27.69
CA VAL A 127 -20.79 -32.47 26.34
C VAL A 127 -19.73 -31.41 26.45
N THR A 128 -18.64 -31.58 25.70
CA THR A 128 -17.70 -30.50 25.41
C THR A 128 -17.96 -30.03 24.00
N ALA A 129 -18.08 -28.73 23.77
CA ALA A 129 -18.37 -28.19 22.47
C ALA A 129 -17.45 -27.02 22.06
N VAL A 130 -17.14 -26.95 20.78
CA VAL A 130 -16.47 -25.80 20.14
C VAL A 130 -17.45 -25.17 19.16
N ILE A 131 -17.94 -23.99 19.48
CA ILE A 131 -19.08 -23.36 18.84
C ILE A 131 -18.64 -22.10 18.09
N GLY A 132 -18.91 -22.03 16.78
CA GLY A 132 -18.70 -20.86 15.96
C GLY A 132 -19.88 -19.90 16.00
N LEU A 133 -19.68 -18.69 16.51
CA LEU A 133 -20.68 -17.65 16.66
C LEU A 133 -20.35 -16.43 15.78
N ARG A 134 -21.32 -15.91 15.03
CA ARG A 134 -21.14 -14.68 14.23
C ARG A 134 -21.32 -13.45 15.12
N THR A 135 -20.33 -12.52 15.14
CA THR A 135 -20.37 -11.33 16.01
C THR A 135 -21.16 -10.16 15.42
N ALA A 136 -21.17 -9.98 14.11
CA ALA A 136 -21.94 -8.93 13.44
C ALA A 136 -22.99 -9.56 12.52
N ARG A 137 -24.22 -9.17 12.68
CA ARG A 137 -25.32 -9.50 11.78
C ARG A 137 -26.03 -8.22 11.40
N PRO A 138 -26.13 -7.91 10.09
CA PRO A 138 -27.08 -6.92 9.63
C PRO A 138 -28.48 -7.30 10.10
N ARG A 139 -29.33 -6.34 10.36
CA ARG A 139 -30.71 -6.57 10.78
C ARG A 139 -31.45 -7.41 9.73
N SER A 140 -31.84 -8.61 10.03
CA SER A 140 -32.79 -9.36 9.23
C SER A 140 -34.20 -8.97 9.64
N ILE A 141 -34.93 -8.34 8.74
CA ILE A 141 -36.31 -7.87 8.97
C ILE A 141 -37.34 -9.03 8.96
N ASP A 142 -36.99 -10.16 8.34
CA ASP A 142 -37.95 -11.18 7.94
C ASP A 142 -37.93 -12.51 8.70
N ARG A 143 -37.19 -12.63 9.80
CA ARG A 143 -37.25 -13.85 10.60
C ARG A 143 -37.53 -13.55 12.06
N PRO A 144 -38.64 -14.08 12.60
CA PRO A 144 -38.90 -13.95 14.02
C PRO A 144 -37.90 -14.76 14.83
N ASP A 145 -37.36 -14.14 15.84
CA ASP A 145 -36.94 -14.56 17.18
C ASP A 145 -36.02 -15.82 17.38
N ASP A 146 -36.08 -16.85 16.53
CA ASP A 146 -35.36 -18.13 16.79
C ASP A 146 -33.84 -17.95 16.78
N SER A 147 -33.30 -17.18 15.82
CA SER A 147 -31.85 -16.93 15.78
C SER A 147 -31.39 -16.02 16.91
N ALA A 148 -32.24 -15.14 17.41
CA ALA A 148 -31.97 -14.32 18.59
C ALA A 148 -31.94 -15.18 19.85
N VAL A 149 -32.85 -16.16 19.97
CA VAL A 149 -32.87 -17.14 21.07
C VAL A 149 -31.60 -18.00 21.06
N VAL A 150 -31.23 -18.55 19.89
CA VAL A 150 -30.01 -19.35 19.71
C VAL A 150 -28.77 -18.58 20.14
N ARG A 151 -28.67 -17.37 19.62
CA ARG A 151 -27.52 -16.48 19.92
C ARG A 151 -27.45 -16.15 21.42
N ARG A 152 -28.58 -15.79 22.03
CA ARG A 152 -28.65 -15.49 23.45
C ARG A 152 -28.24 -16.70 24.29
N THR A 153 -28.76 -17.89 23.98
CA THR A 153 -28.40 -19.12 24.67
C THR A 153 -26.90 -19.41 24.63
N VAL A 154 -26.23 -19.18 23.49
CA VAL A 154 -24.78 -19.38 23.36
C VAL A 154 -24.00 -18.29 24.11
N LEU A 155 -24.47 -17.04 24.11
CA LEU A 155 -23.84 -15.98 24.88
C LEU A 155 -24.00 -16.19 26.40
N ASP A 156 -25.14 -16.72 26.83
CA ASP A 156 -25.38 -17.06 28.24
C ASP A 156 -24.39 -18.12 28.73
N LEU A 157 -24.02 -19.13 27.90
CA LEU A 157 -22.95 -20.10 28.22
C LEU A 157 -21.62 -19.44 28.57
N TRP A 158 -21.27 -18.36 27.84
CA TRP A 158 -20.07 -17.60 28.14
C TRP A 158 -20.24 -16.73 29.40
N LEU A 159 -21.37 -16.04 29.57
CA LEU A 159 -21.63 -15.16 30.70
C LEU A 159 -21.68 -15.95 32.01
N ASP A 160 -22.23 -17.18 31.99
CA ASP A 160 -22.32 -18.08 33.13
C ASP A 160 -20.99 -18.85 33.40
N GLY A 161 -19.94 -18.59 32.61
CA GLY A 161 -18.63 -19.24 32.75
C GLY A 161 -18.60 -20.72 32.36
N LEU A 162 -19.63 -21.21 31.66
CA LEU A 162 -19.73 -22.59 31.16
C LEU A 162 -18.95 -22.82 29.86
N ALA A 163 -18.69 -21.78 29.11
CA ALA A 163 -17.84 -21.79 27.91
C ALA A 163 -16.88 -20.61 27.89
N ARG A 164 -15.73 -20.79 27.26
CA ARG A 164 -14.73 -19.73 27.05
C ARG A 164 -14.96 -19.07 25.70
N ARG A 165 -15.07 -17.76 25.69
CA ARG A 165 -15.17 -16.99 24.44
C ARG A 165 -13.80 -16.57 23.93
N ILE A 166 -13.60 -16.70 22.61
CA ILE A 166 -12.43 -16.29 21.86
C ILE A 166 -12.92 -15.46 20.68
N ASP A 167 -12.53 -14.18 20.66
CA ASP A 167 -12.90 -13.27 19.59
C ASP A 167 -11.80 -13.27 18.51
N LEU A 168 -12.19 -13.58 17.28
CA LEU A 168 -11.31 -13.48 16.12
C LEU A 168 -11.33 -12.04 15.60
N SER A 169 -10.18 -11.40 15.64
CA SER A 169 -9.97 -10.09 15.05
C SER A 169 -9.95 -10.14 13.52
N GLU A 170 -10.23 -9.03 12.90
CA GLU A 170 -9.92 -8.79 11.51
C GLU A 170 -8.42 -8.96 11.27
N LEU A 171 -8.06 -9.32 10.03
CA LEU A 171 -6.68 -9.49 9.63
C LEU A 171 -6.04 -8.11 9.48
N SER A 172 -4.87 -7.90 10.10
CA SER A 172 -4.10 -6.68 9.88
C SER A 172 -3.53 -6.65 8.45
N ASP A 173 -3.21 -5.44 7.95
CA ASP A 173 -2.60 -5.29 6.63
C ASP A 173 -1.26 -6.05 6.53
N ASP A 174 -0.45 -6.04 7.59
CA ASP A 174 0.83 -6.77 7.66
C ASP A 174 0.63 -8.28 7.60
N ASP A 175 -0.34 -8.82 8.34
CA ASP A 175 -0.66 -10.24 8.30
C ASP A 175 -1.26 -10.64 6.93
N ALA A 176 -2.06 -9.75 6.32
CA ALA A 176 -2.60 -9.98 4.98
C ALA A 176 -1.50 -10.04 3.93
N LEU A 177 -0.51 -9.14 3.98
CA LEU A 177 0.68 -9.18 3.11
C LEU A 177 1.49 -10.47 3.32
N ALA A 178 1.73 -10.85 4.58
CA ALA A 178 2.42 -12.10 4.89
C ALA A 178 1.66 -13.34 4.35
N MET A 179 0.33 -13.33 4.42
CA MET A 179 -0.48 -14.39 3.81
C MET A 179 -0.38 -14.42 2.29
N ILE A 180 -0.33 -13.27 1.63
CA ILE A 180 -0.12 -13.20 0.17
C ILE A 180 1.21 -13.85 -0.19
N GLU A 181 2.30 -13.55 0.52
CA GLU A 181 3.64 -14.09 0.24
C GLU A 181 3.71 -15.62 0.32
N LEU A 182 2.93 -16.22 1.20
CA LEU A 182 2.85 -17.68 1.33
C LEU A 182 2.06 -18.36 0.21
N PHE A 183 1.39 -17.58 -0.65
CA PHE A 183 0.50 -18.13 -1.67
C PHE A 183 1.26 -18.50 -2.96
N PRO A 184 1.10 -19.73 -3.55
CA PRO A 184 1.73 -20.07 -4.83
C PRO A 184 1.27 -19.15 -5.96
N GLY A 185 2.24 -18.46 -6.57
CA GLY A 185 1.99 -17.46 -7.60
C GLY A 185 2.01 -16.02 -7.08
N ALA A 186 2.24 -15.82 -5.77
CA ALA A 186 2.42 -14.47 -5.21
C ALA A 186 3.62 -13.74 -5.82
N GLU A 187 4.61 -14.50 -6.28
CA GLU A 187 5.78 -14.00 -7.01
C GLU A 187 5.42 -13.33 -8.35
N LEU A 188 4.20 -13.53 -8.85
CA LEU A 188 3.68 -12.88 -10.05
C LEU A 188 3.00 -11.53 -9.77
N LEU A 189 2.72 -11.22 -8.50
CA LEU A 189 1.98 -10.03 -8.10
C LEU A 189 2.92 -8.89 -7.72
N ASP A 190 2.73 -7.73 -8.33
CA ASP A 190 3.43 -6.51 -7.97
C ASP A 190 2.89 -5.86 -6.68
N SER A 191 3.62 -4.89 -6.16
CA SER A 191 3.28 -4.21 -4.89
C SER A 191 1.92 -3.50 -4.94
N ALA A 192 1.56 -2.88 -6.07
CA ALA A 192 0.27 -2.23 -6.24
C ALA A 192 -0.88 -3.24 -6.22
N THR A 193 -0.70 -4.39 -6.87
CA THR A 193 -1.69 -5.49 -6.83
C THR A 193 -1.85 -6.04 -5.42
N ARG A 194 -0.75 -6.29 -4.70
CA ARG A 194 -0.78 -6.76 -3.31
C ARG A 194 -1.50 -5.78 -2.40
N ALA A 195 -1.19 -4.48 -2.50
CA ALA A 195 -1.88 -3.43 -1.77
C ALA A 195 -3.38 -3.37 -2.11
N GLY A 196 -3.73 -3.49 -3.39
CA GLY A 196 -5.11 -3.54 -3.87
C GLY A 196 -5.88 -4.75 -3.34
N ILE A 197 -5.23 -5.93 -3.23
CA ILE A 197 -5.81 -7.13 -2.63
C ILE A 197 -6.08 -6.91 -1.14
N VAL A 198 -5.09 -6.39 -0.38
CA VAL A 198 -5.21 -6.13 1.06
C VAL A 198 -6.36 -5.17 1.33
N TRP A 199 -6.39 -4.04 0.62
CA TRP A 199 -7.45 -3.05 0.76
C TRP A 199 -8.85 -3.62 0.46
N ARG A 200 -9.00 -4.39 -0.63
CA ARG A 200 -10.29 -4.96 -1.01
C ARG A 200 -10.74 -6.11 -0.11
N ALA A 201 -9.79 -6.82 0.47
CA ALA A 201 -10.05 -7.88 1.44
C ALA A 201 -10.61 -7.32 2.75
N ASP A 202 -10.21 -6.09 3.13
CA ASP A 202 -10.70 -5.33 4.27
C ASP A 202 -10.75 -6.20 5.54
N GLY A 203 -9.61 -6.80 5.90
CA GLY A 203 -9.47 -7.70 7.03
C GLY A 203 -10.13 -9.08 6.90
N SER A 204 -10.87 -9.34 5.81
CA SER A 204 -11.55 -10.62 5.58
C SER A 204 -10.62 -11.67 4.98
N ARG A 205 -10.26 -12.70 5.75
CA ARG A 205 -9.44 -13.83 5.28
C ARG A 205 -10.06 -14.58 4.09
N THR A 206 -11.38 -14.65 4.06
CA THR A 206 -12.11 -15.29 2.95
C THR A 206 -11.98 -14.49 1.66
N LEU A 207 -12.21 -13.19 1.71
CA LEU A 207 -12.05 -12.31 0.55
C LEU A 207 -10.60 -12.25 0.10
N LEU A 208 -9.65 -12.11 1.04
CA LEU A 208 -8.22 -12.11 0.75
C LEU A 208 -7.82 -13.33 -0.09
N ARG A 209 -8.21 -14.53 0.35
CA ARG A 209 -7.91 -15.77 -0.37
C ARG A 209 -8.48 -15.78 -1.78
N GLN A 210 -9.74 -15.37 -1.96
CA GLN A 210 -10.37 -15.35 -3.28
C GLN A 210 -9.71 -14.33 -4.20
N LEU A 211 -9.38 -13.15 -3.69
CA LEU A 211 -8.69 -12.10 -4.44
C LEU A 211 -7.30 -12.56 -4.90
N ILE A 212 -6.53 -13.25 -4.04
CA ILE A 212 -5.23 -13.80 -4.42
C ILE A 212 -5.40 -14.82 -5.57
N ILE A 213 -6.39 -15.72 -5.48
CA ILE A 213 -6.66 -16.72 -6.53
C ILE A 213 -6.99 -16.04 -7.85
N GLU A 214 -7.89 -15.06 -7.87
CA GLU A 214 -8.28 -14.32 -9.07
C GLU A 214 -7.08 -13.57 -9.67
N SER A 215 -6.31 -12.85 -8.83
CA SER A 215 -5.15 -12.07 -9.26
C SER A 215 -4.02 -12.95 -9.83
N THR A 216 -3.69 -14.06 -9.15
CA THR A 216 -2.66 -14.98 -9.63
C THR A 216 -3.10 -15.72 -10.89
N SER A 217 -4.40 -16.02 -11.05
CA SER A 217 -4.96 -16.59 -12.28
C SER A 217 -4.87 -15.59 -13.44
N ALA A 218 -5.19 -14.32 -13.19
CA ALA A 218 -5.06 -13.26 -14.19
C ALA A 218 -3.60 -13.07 -14.64
N ALA A 219 -2.67 -13.04 -13.68
CA ALA A 219 -1.24 -12.91 -13.95
C ALA A 219 -0.71 -14.08 -14.80
N ARG A 220 -1.08 -15.34 -14.47
CA ARG A 220 -0.72 -16.52 -15.27
C ARG A 220 -1.30 -16.49 -16.69
N ALA A 221 -2.44 -15.85 -16.87
CA ALA A 221 -3.06 -15.63 -18.18
C ALA A 221 -2.49 -14.40 -18.93
N GLY A 222 -1.46 -13.73 -18.43
CA GLY A 222 -0.86 -12.55 -19.03
C GLY A 222 -1.75 -11.31 -18.98
N ARG A 223 -2.78 -11.28 -18.12
CA ARG A 223 -3.64 -10.11 -17.89
C ARG A 223 -3.16 -9.35 -16.66
N ASP A 224 -3.31 -8.02 -16.67
CA ASP A 224 -2.99 -7.21 -15.48
C ASP A 224 -3.86 -7.62 -14.28
N PRO A 225 -3.24 -8.12 -13.19
CA PRO A 225 -3.97 -8.60 -12.03
C PRO A 225 -4.78 -7.52 -11.31
N LEU A 226 -4.30 -6.29 -11.30
CA LEU A 226 -4.98 -5.17 -10.64
C LEU A 226 -6.25 -4.76 -11.39
N THR A 227 -6.20 -4.75 -12.73
CA THR A 227 -7.41 -4.53 -13.55
C THR A 227 -8.43 -5.66 -13.36
N ALA A 228 -7.98 -6.90 -13.22
CA ALA A 228 -8.86 -8.03 -12.94
C ALA A 228 -9.58 -7.91 -11.58
N LEU A 229 -8.96 -7.26 -10.60
CA LEU A 229 -9.60 -6.98 -9.31
C LEU A 229 -10.73 -5.93 -9.41
N ARG A 230 -10.66 -5.02 -10.38
CA ARG A 230 -11.66 -3.95 -10.57
C ARG A 230 -12.94 -4.46 -11.23
N VAL A 231 -12.86 -5.53 -12.00
CA VAL A 231 -13.99 -6.10 -12.75
C VAL A 231 -14.18 -7.55 -12.35
N ILE A 232 -15.08 -7.81 -11.41
CA ILE A 232 -15.38 -9.16 -10.94
C ILE A 232 -16.22 -9.90 -11.99
N ALA A 233 -15.73 -11.03 -12.48
CA ALA A 233 -16.49 -11.88 -13.38
C ALA A 233 -17.73 -12.46 -12.67
N ARG A 234 -18.90 -12.37 -13.32
CA ARG A 234 -20.19 -12.76 -12.70
C ARG A 234 -20.24 -14.20 -12.19
N ASP A 235 -19.53 -15.10 -12.85
CA ASP A 235 -19.51 -16.52 -12.53
C ASP A 235 -18.31 -16.94 -11.67
N SER A 236 -17.54 -15.96 -11.18
CA SER A 236 -16.38 -16.25 -10.34
C SER A 236 -16.80 -16.71 -8.93
N ARG A 237 -15.92 -17.49 -8.28
CA ARG A 237 -16.13 -17.87 -6.88
C ARG A 237 -16.21 -16.65 -5.97
N LEU A 238 -15.49 -15.58 -6.29
CA LEU A 238 -15.55 -14.31 -5.57
C LEU A 238 -16.95 -13.70 -5.66
N ALA A 239 -17.56 -13.63 -6.87
CA ALA A 239 -18.91 -13.11 -7.05
C ALA A 239 -19.95 -13.93 -6.25
N ILE A 240 -19.87 -15.26 -6.28
CA ILE A 240 -20.76 -16.13 -5.51
C ILE A 240 -20.57 -15.92 -3.99
N THR A 241 -19.32 -15.75 -3.56
CA THR A 241 -19.01 -15.49 -2.14
C THR A 241 -19.60 -14.15 -1.69
N LEU A 242 -19.44 -13.11 -2.50
CA LEU A 242 -20.00 -11.78 -2.23
C LEU A 242 -21.53 -11.79 -2.23
N ALA A 243 -22.15 -12.43 -3.21
CA ALA A 243 -23.60 -12.57 -3.27
C ALA A 243 -24.17 -13.21 -1.99
N ARG A 244 -23.52 -14.26 -1.49
CA ARG A 244 -23.87 -14.89 -0.21
C ARG A 244 -23.58 -13.97 0.99
N HIS A 245 -22.58 -13.10 0.87
CA HIS A 245 -22.21 -12.18 1.95
C HIS A 245 -23.31 -11.14 2.22
N VAL A 246 -23.94 -10.65 1.16
CA VAL A 246 -24.96 -9.59 1.24
C VAL A 246 -26.40 -10.10 1.15
N ALA A 247 -26.60 -11.42 0.95
CA ALA A 247 -27.94 -12.00 0.76
C ALA A 247 -28.93 -11.76 1.92
N ASP A 248 -28.40 -11.62 3.12
CA ASP A 248 -29.20 -11.42 4.34
C ASP A 248 -29.31 -9.93 4.73
N PHE A 249 -28.83 -8.98 3.89
CA PHE A 249 -28.86 -7.55 4.23
C PHE A 249 -30.24 -6.95 3.90
N PRO A 250 -30.79 -6.13 4.79
CA PRO A 250 -31.96 -5.30 4.47
C PRO A 250 -31.67 -4.39 3.27
N ARG A 251 -32.72 -4.11 2.50
CA ARG A 251 -32.57 -3.26 1.31
C ARG A 251 -31.98 -1.87 1.64
N VAL A 252 -32.34 -1.29 2.78
CA VAL A 252 -31.81 0.00 3.24
C VAL A 252 -30.30 -0.04 3.51
N ASP A 253 -29.76 -1.17 4.01
CA ASP A 253 -28.32 -1.37 4.20
C ASP A 253 -27.59 -1.46 2.85
N LEU A 254 -28.19 -2.18 1.86
CA LEU A 254 -27.66 -2.23 0.49
C LEU A 254 -27.66 -0.85 -0.16
N GLU A 255 -28.69 -0.05 0.04
CA GLU A 255 -28.80 1.33 -0.44
C GLU A 255 -27.71 2.22 0.18
N CYS A 256 -27.47 2.11 1.49
CA CYS A 256 -26.38 2.80 2.17
C CYS A 256 -25.01 2.42 1.59
N LEU A 257 -24.73 1.13 1.44
CA LEU A 257 -23.44 0.64 0.91
C LEU A 257 -23.22 1.10 -0.53
N ALA A 258 -24.22 0.93 -1.40
CA ALA A 258 -24.13 1.33 -2.81
C ALA A 258 -24.05 2.86 -2.97
N GLY A 259 -24.81 3.60 -2.16
CA GLY A 259 -24.82 5.06 -2.18
C GLY A 259 -23.49 5.66 -1.71
N ILE A 260 -22.95 5.18 -0.58
CA ILE A 260 -21.66 5.66 -0.05
C ILE A 260 -20.51 5.30 -1.01
N ARG A 261 -20.57 4.14 -1.68
CA ARG A 261 -19.59 3.80 -2.72
C ARG A 261 -19.59 4.80 -3.88
N ARG A 262 -20.75 5.32 -4.23
CA ARG A 262 -20.90 6.34 -5.30
C ARG A 262 -20.55 7.75 -4.83
N LEU A 263 -20.45 7.94 -3.52
CA LEU A 263 -20.09 9.18 -2.83
C LEU A 263 -18.87 8.94 -1.92
N PRO A 264 -17.68 8.62 -2.48
CA PRO A 264 -16.50 8.27 -1.70
C PRO A 264 -16.09 9.43 -0.78
N HIS A 265 -15.58 9.11 0.41
CA HIS A 265 -15.17 10.08 1.45
C HIS A 265 -16.29 10.96 1.99
N LEU A 266 -17.55 10.52 1.91
CA LEU A 266 -18.69 11.22 2.46
C LEU A 266 -18.52 11.37 3.98
N GLU A 267 -18.76 12.57 4.50
CA GLU A 267 -18.71 12.85 5.93
C GLU A 267 -19.85 12.11 6.67
N PHE A 268 -19.55 11.59 7.86
CA PHE A 268 -20.55 10.85 8.67
C PHE A 268 -21.83 11.65 8.89
N ALA A 269 -21.71 12.94 9.24
CA ALA A 269 -22.86 13.81 9.45
C ALA A 269 -23.75 13.97 8.22
N VAL A 270 -23.13 14.00 7.03
CA VAL A 270 -23.85 14.07 5.74
C VAL A 270 -24.47 12.72 5.40
N ALA A 271 -23.74 11.63 5.58
CA ALA A 271 -24.24 10.28 5.29
C ALA A 271 -25.50 9.95 6.09
N THR A 272 -25.54 10.30 7.39
CA THR A 272 -26.72 10.06 8.25
C THR A 272 -27.95 10.92 7.91
N ARG A 273 -27.78 11.97 7.11
CA ARG A 273 -28.88 12.78 6.58
C ARG A 273 -29.35 12.31 5.20
N LEU A 274 -28.44 11.76 4.40
CA LEU A 274 -28.76 11.26 3.05
C LEU A 274 -29.35 9.86 3.06
N PHE A 275 -28.86 9.01 3.95
CA PHE A 275 -29.24 7.61 4.11
C PHE A 275 -29.87 7.37 5.48
N ASP A 276 -30.36 6.15 5.69
CA ASP A 276 -30.91 5.76 6.99
C ASP A 276 -29.83 5.78 8.07
N ALA A 277 -29.99 6.66 9.07
CA ALA A 277 -28.98 6.88 10.10
C ALA A 277 -28.70 5.63 10.95
N GLU A 278 -29.73 4.81 11.16
CA GLU A 278 -29.62 3.57 11.94
C GLU A 278 -28.84 2.52 11.14
N SER A 279 -29.07 2.39 9.84
CA SER A 279 -28.30 1.54 8.94
C SER A 279 -26.84 1.98 8.86
N VAL A 280 -26.56 3.29 8.72
CA VAL A 280 -25.18 3.80 8.71
C VAL A 280 -24.47 3.41 10.01
N ALA A 281 -25.11 3.61 11.18
CA ALA A 281 -24.51 3.25 12.46
C ALA A 281 -24.31 1.72 12.61
N ALA A 282 -25.26 0.92 12.17
CA ALA A 282 -25.19 -0.54 12.20
C ALA A 282 -24.08 -1.08 11.28
N LEU A 283 -23.91 -0.51 10.10
CA LEU A 283 -22.85 -0.88 9.13
C LEU A 283 -21.45 -0.52 9.66
N ILE A 284 -21.32 0.61 10.37
CA ILE A 284 -20.06 0.97 11.05
C ILE A 284 -19.78 -0.02 12.20
N ALA A 285 -20.77 -0.31 13.03
CA ALA A 285 -20.62 -1.29 14.11
C ALA A 285 -20.30 -2.70 13.59
N GLY A 286 -20.77 -3.01 12.37
CA GLY A 286 -20.51 -4.27 11.66
C GLY A 286 -19.19 -4.33 10.91
N GLY A 287 -18.38 -3.26 10.89
CA GLY A 287 -17.11 -3.23 10.17
C GLY A 287 -17.25 -3.19 8.65
N LEU A 288 -18.39 -2.82 8.11
CA LEU A 288 -18.64 -2.71 6.66
C LEU A 288 -18.51 -1.27 6.16
N LEU A 289 -18.61 -0.32 7.07
CA LEU A 289 -18.27 1.07 6.88
C LEU A 289 -17.20 1.46 7.92
N HIS A 290 -16.19 2.17 7.49
CA HIS A 290 -15.13 2.67 8.35
C HIS A 290 -15.20 4.19 8.38
N ALA A 291 -15.20 4.78 9.58
CA ALA A 291 -15.05 6.21 9.76
C ALA A 291 -13.60 6.52 10.10
N ASP A 292 -12.98 7.41 9.36
CA ASP A 292 -11.61 7.83 9.64
C ASP A 292 -11.51 8.60 10.98
N ALA A 293 -10.28 8.82 11.44
CA ALA A 293 -10.01 9.57 12.68
C ALA A 293 -10.01 11.09 12.48
N SER A 294 -10.38 11.59 11.30
CA SER A 294 -10.45 13.03 11.02
C SER A 294 -11.59 13.69 11.79
N VAL A 295 -11.56 15.03 11.87
CA VAL A 295 -12.63 15.81 12.51
C VAL A 295 -13.97 15.56 11.81
N ASP A 296 -13.96 15.39 10.50
CA ASP A 296 -15.12 15.22 9.65
C ASP A 296 -15.64 13.77 9.60
N ARG A 297 -14.86 12.81 10.16
CA ARG A 297 -15.18 11.38 10.19
C ARG A 297 -15.66 10.88 8.83
N ARG A 298 -14.83 10.97 7.82
CA ARG A 298 -15.14 10.53 6.46
C ARG A 298 -15.34 9.03 6.43
N LEU A 299 -16.39 8.62 5.72
CA LEU A 299 -16.75 7.22 5.59
C LEU A 299 -16.06 6.58 4.38
N THR A 300 -15.55 5.39 4.58
CA THR A 300 -15.09 4.49 3.54
C THR A 300 -15.87 3.18 3.64
N VAL A 301 -16.08 2.53 2.49
CA VAL A 301 -16.85 1.28 2.39
C VAL A 301 -15.98 0.18 1.82
N ASN A 302 -16.23 -1.06 2.22
CA ASN A 302 -15.65 -2.19 1.50
C ASN A 302 -16.16 -2.20 0.06
N ASP A 303 -15.26 -1.90 -0.90
CA ASP A 303 -15.61 -1.71 -2.31
C ASP A 303 -16.28 -2.94 -2.93
N LEU A 304 -15.86 -4.16 -2.57
CA LEU A 304 -16.42 -5.40 -3.10
C LEU A 304 -17.84 -5.65 -2.61
N VAL A 305 -18.08 -5.44 -1.32
CA VAL A 305 -19.39 -5.61 -0.71
C VAL A 305 -20.37 -4.57 -1.27
N ALA A 306 -19.91 -3.32 -1.39
CA ALA A 306 -20.70 -2.25 -1.96
C ALA A 306 -20.96 -2.43 -3.47
N GLN A 307 -20.00 -2.98 -4.23
CA GLN A 307 -20.20 -3.34 -5.62
C GLN A 307 -21.26 -4.43 -5.78
N GLU A 308 -21.27 -5.42 -4.91
CA GLU A 308 -22.29 -6.46 -4.91
C GLU A 308 -23.66 -5.91 -4.49
N ALA A 309 -23.71 -5.03 -3.49
CA ALA A 309 -24.94 -4.32 -3.12
C ALA A 309 -25.51 -3.51 -4.31
N HIS A 310 -24.66 -2.78 -5.02
CA HIS A 310 -25.04 -2.05 -6.23
C HIS A 310 -25.60 -3.01 -7.30
N ARG A 311 -24.93 -4.15 -7.51
CA ARG A 311 -25.36 -5.15 -8.50
C ARG A 311 -26.74 -5.73 -8.16
N GLN A 312 -27.04 -5.98 -6.89
CA GLN A 312 -28.35 -6.49 -6.45
C GLN A 312 -29.47 -5.45 -6.56
N LEU A 313 -29.18 -4.19 -6.29
CA LEU A 313 -30.14 -3.10 -6.43
C LEU A 313 -30.41 -2.74 -7.91
N GLY A 314 -29.41 -2.94 -8.77
CA GLY A 314 -29.42 -2.55 -10.16
C GLY A 314 -29.10 -1.07 -10.41
N ASP A 315 -28.49 -0.80 -11.58
CA ASP A 315 -28.00 0.54 -11.94
C ASP A 315 -29.07 1.62 -11.85
N ALA A 316 -30.27 1.35 -12.38
CA ALA A 316 -31.36 2.33 -12.39
C ALA A 316 -31.82 2.74 -10.98
N HIS A 317 -31.83 1.81 -10.03
CA HIS A 317 -32.19 2.12 -8.64
C HIS A 317 -31.10 2.95 -7.96
N VAL A 318 -29.83 2.58 -8.12
CA VAL A 318 -28.69 3.30 -7.54
C VAL A 318 -28.59 4.71 -8.14
N GLU A 319 -28.81 4.88 -9.44
CA GLU A 319 -28.85 6.20 -10.07
C GLU A 319 -29.98 7.07 -9.50
N SER A 320 -31.18 6.50 -9.31
CA SER A 320 -32.29 7.21 -8.66
C SER A 320 -31.99 7.60 -7.21
N LEU A 321 -31.28 6.73 -6.47
CA LEU A 321 -30.84 7.00 -5.12
C LEU A 321 -29.87 8.20 -5.08
N ILE A 322 -28.89 8.22 -5.97
CA ILE A 322 -27.90 9.31 -6.09
C ILE A 322 -28.60 10.61 -6.54
N ASP A 323 -29.56 10.52 -7.45
CA ASP A 323 -30.34 11.68 -7.87
C ASP A 323 -31.16 12.29 -6.71
N THR A 324 -31.74 11.44 -5.86
CA THR A 324 -32.45 11.89 -4.67
C THR A 324 -31.49 12.53 -3.65
N ALA A 325 -30.33 11.92 -3.41
CA ALA A 325 -29.29 12.47 -2.56
C ALA A 325 -28.79 13.83 -3.10
N GLY A 326 -28.53 13.91 -4.42
CA GLY A 326 -28.13 15.15 -5.08
C GLY A 326 -29.16 16.27 -4.95
N ALA A 327 -30.46 15.95 -5.08
CA ALA A 327 -31.52 16.93 -4.88
C ALA A 327 -31.59 17.47 -3.45
N ARG A 328 -31.42 16.60 -2.45
CA ARG A 328 -31.34 17.02 -1.02
C ARG A 328 -30.14 17.93 -0.78
N MET A 329 -28.97 17.56 -1.28
CA MET A 329 -27.76 18.37 -1.15
C MET A 329 -27.91 19.75 -1.78
N LEU A 330 -28.57 19.84 -2.94
CA LEU A 330 -28.82 21.12 -3.61
C LEU A 330 -29.76 22.03 -2.81
N ALA A 331 -30.77 21.46 -2.14
CA ALA A 331 -31.68 22.19 -1.28
C ALA A 331 -30.99 22.81 -0.05
N GLU A 332 -29.90 22.17 0.40
CA GLU A 332 -29.15 22.52 1.62
C GLU A 332 -27.71 22.98 1.31
N ALA A 333 -27.47 23.49 0.10
CA ALA A 333 -26.16 23.73 -0.52
C ALA A 333 -25.19 24.63 0.26
N ASP A 334 -25.69 25.49 1.15
CA ASP A 334 -24.80 26.42 1.89
C ASP A 334 -24.16 25.80 3.14
N GLU A 335 -24.63 24.64 3.60
CA GLU A 335 -24.16 24.03 4.85
C GLU A 335 -23.20 22.83 4.66
N TRP A 336 -23.24 22.10 3.51
CA TRP A 336 -22.65 20.74 3.47
C TRP A 336 -21.71 20.45 2.30
N TRP A 337 -20.97 21.40 1.80
CA TRP A 337 -20.08 21.19 0.67
C TRP A 337 -18.85 20.37 1.04
N SER A 338 -18.84 19.09 0.65
CA SER A 338 -17.61 18.32 0.49
C SER A 338 -17.20 18.21 -0.99
N SER A 339 -15.93 17.98 -1.28
CA SER A 339 -15.40 17.77 -2.62
C SER A 339 -16.13 16.65 -3.37
N THR A 340 -16.46 15.57 -2.66
CA THR A 340 -17.15 14.40 -3.20
C THR A 340 -18.56 14.71 -3.68
N ILE A 341 -19.29 15.50 -2.89
CA ILE A 341 -20.62 15.98 -3.24
C ILE A 341 -20.54 16.81 -4.52
N ALA A 342 -19.55 17.68 -4.60
CA ALA A 342 -19.32 18.51 -5.78
C ALA A 342 -19.06 17.68 -7.05
N VAL A 343 -18.27 16.61 -6.96
CA VAL A 343 -18.04 15.69 -8.09
C VAL A 343 -19.36 15.07 -8.54
N THR A 344 -20.15 14.51 -7.62
CA THR A 344 -21.43 13.86 -7.92
C THR A 344 -22.42 14.82 -8.57
N LEU A 345 -22.51 16.05 -8.05
CA LEU A 345 -23.38 17.08 -8.63
C LEU A 345 -22.93 17.49 -10.03
N SER A 346 -21.63 17.68 -10.24
CA SER A 346 -21.08 18.04 -11.54
C SER A 346 -21.33 16.95 -12.60
N GLU A 347 -21.15 15.67 -12.25
CA GLU A 347 -21.46 14.53 -13.13
C GLU A 347 -22.96 14.43 -13.42
N ARG A 348 -23.82 14.65 -12.41
CA ARG A 348 -25.25 14.65 -12.58
C ARG A 348 -25.71 15.76 -13.53
N TRP A 349 -25.26 16.99 -13.34
CA TRP A 349 -25.62 18.10 -14.20
C TRP A 349 -25.21 17.87 -15.63
N HIS A 350 -24.04 17.28 -15.84
CA HIS A 350 -23.59 16.90 -17.16
C HIS A 350 -24.53 15.88 -17.82
N ARG A 351 -24.94 14.82 -17.10
CA ARG A 351 -25.87 13.81 -17.64
C ARG A 351 -27.25 14.39 -17.96
N LEU A 352 -27.74 15.29 -17.14
CA LEU A 352 -29.02 15.93 -17.34
C LEU A 352 -29.02 17.05 -18.39
N GLY A 353 -27.86 17.39 -18.95
CA GLY A 353 -27.71 18.46 -19.92
C GLY A 353 -28.05 19.84 -19.38
N ILE A 354 -28.04 20.04 -18.07
CA ILE A 354 -28.43 21.28 -17.38
C ILE A 354 -27.61 22.47 -17.89
N GLU A 355 -26.36 22.22 -18.32
CA GLU A 355 -25.45 23.22 -18.83
C GLU A 355 -25.80 23.70 -20.25
N ALA A 356 -26.54 22.88 -21.03
CA ALA A 356 -26.87 23.16 -22.41
C ALA A 356 -28.26 23.80 -22.59
N SER A 357 -29.16 23.66 -21.61
CA SER A 357 -30.58 23.98 -21.78
C SER A 357 -30.99 25.43 -21.51
N GLY A 358 -30.12 26.25 -20.92
CA GLY A 358 -30.45 27.65 -20.58
C GLY A 358 -31.53 27.87 -19.52
N GLU A 359 -32.25 26.83 -19.13
CA GLU A 359 -33.27 26.84 -18.08
C GLU A 359 -32.67 26.58 -16.69
N LEU A 360 -31.80 27.47 -16.18
CA LEU A 360 -31.01 27.20 -15.02
C LEU A 360 -31.60 27.73 -13.73
N THR A 361 -31.99 26.83 -12.87
CA THR A 361 -32.38 27.06 -11.48
C THR A 361 -31.16 27.41 -10.60
N TYR A 362 -29.93 27.21 -11.08
CA TYR A 362 -28.72 27.36 -10.30
C TYR A 362 -27.87 28.55 -10.71
N SER A 363 -27.39 29.34 -9.72
CA SER A 363 -26.57 30.50 -10.01
C SER A 363 -25.22 30.11 -10.67
N PRO A 364 -24.65 30.96 -11.54
CA PRO A 364 -23.31 30.73 -12.10
C PRO A 364 -22.25 30.50 -11.02
N ALA A 365 -22.30 31.26 -9.93
CA ALA A 365 -21.38 31.14 -8.80
C ALA A 365 -21.44 29.75 -8.14
N LEU A 366 -22.63 29.18 -7.96
CA LEU A 366 -22.80 27.83 -7.41
C LEU A 366 -22.21 26.78 -8.34
N ARG A 367 -22.48 26.88 -9.66
CA ARG A 367 -21.93 25.97 -10.67
C ARG A 367 -20.39 26.04 -10.73
N THR A 368 -19.83 27.25 -10.66
CA THR A 368 -18.38 27.48 -10.62
C THR A 368 -17.78 26.81 -9.38
N ARG A 369 -18.37 27.00 -8.19
CA ARG A 369 -17.89 26.38 -6.94
C ARG A 369 -17.95 24.86 -6.98
N VAL A 370 -19.04 24.29 -7.48
CA VAL A 370 -19.18 22.83 -7.66
C VAL A 370 -18.14 22.28 -8.61
N ALA A 371 -17.98 22.93 -9.77
CA ALA A 371 -17.00 22.51 -10.75
C ALA A 371 -15.56 22.62 -10.25
N LEU A 372 -15.23 23.67 -9.48
CA LEU A 372 -13.93 23.85 -8.85
C LEU A 372 -13.60 22.71 -7.87
N ASN A 373 -14.53 22.42 -6.96
CA ASN A 373 -14.33 21.34 -6.00
C ASN A 373 -14.22 19.97 -6.68
N ALA A 374 -15.04 19.74 -7.72
CA ALA A 374 -14.99 18.52 -8.52
C ALA A 374 -13.67 18.36 -9.28
N ALA A 375 -13.16 19.45 -9.86
CA ALA A 375 -11.88 19.44 -10.57
C ALA A 375 -10.71 19.19 -9.61
N ARG A 376 -10.72 19.81 -8.41
CA ARG A 376 -9.72 19.57 -7.35
C ARG A 376 -9.69 18.12 -6.92
N GLU A 377 -10.85 17.57 -6.58
CA GLU A 377 -10.97 16.18 -6.15
C GLU A 377 -10.47 15.21 -7.23
N ALA A 378 -10.80 15.47 -8.50
CA ALA A 378 -10.32 14.66 -9.62
C ALA A 378 -8.80 14.79 -9.81
N ASN A 379 -8.23 16.00 -9.69
CA ASN A 379 -6.79 16.21 -9.74
C ASN A 379 -6.07 15.54 -8.56
N ASP A 380 -6.62 15.64 -7.35
CA ASP A 380 -6.07 14.99 -6.15
C ASP A 380 -6.03 13.45 -6.28
N ARG A 381 -6.97 12.89 -7.03
CA ARG A 381 -7.01 11.45 -7.37
C ARG A 381 -6.14 11.08 -8.59
N GLY A 382 -5.55 12.06 -9.28
CA GLY A 382 -4.79 11.83 -10.51
C GLY A 382 -5.67 11.57 -11.75
N ASP A 383 -6.98 11.81 -11.68
CA ASP A 383 -7.93 11.65 -12.79
C ASP A 383 -7.99 12.90 -13.66
N SER A 384 -6.94 13.08 -14.46
CA SER A 384 -6.74 14.27 -15.29
C SER A 384 -7.87 14.48 -16.30
N ALA A 385 -8.48 13.42 -16.83
CA ALA A 385 -9.55 13.53 -17.82
C ALA A 385 -10.81 14.12 -17.19
N HIS A 386 -11.22 13.62 -16.04
CA HIS A 386 -12.39 14.15 -15.32
C HIS A 386 -12.11 15.54 -14.75
N ALA A 387 -10.90 15.80 -14.24
CA ALA A 387 -10.50 17.11 -13.76
C ALA A 387 -10.60 18.19 -14.87
N ALA A 388 -10.08 17.91 -16.07
CA ALA A 388 -10.19 18.80 -17.20
C ALA A 388 -11.66 19.03 -17.61
N ALA A 389 -12.47 17.98 -17.61
CA ALA A 389 -13.90 18.08 -17.96
C ALA A 389 -14.68 18.92 -16.95
N HIS A 390 -14.43 18.76 -15.63
CA HIS A 390 -15.06 19.56 -14.58
C HIS A 390 -14.62 21.03 -14.65
N ALA A 391 -13.33 21.30 -14.81
CA ALA A 391 -12.81 22.65 -14.94
C ALA A 391 -13.38 23.38 -16.18
N ALA A 392 -13.44 22.69 -17.32
CA ALA A 392 -14.02 23.26 -18.54
C ALA A 392 -15.52 23.59 -18.38
N ARG A 393 -16.26 22.77 -17.65
CA ARG A 393 -17.68 23.04 -17.33
C ARG A 393 -17.86 24.28 -16.47
N GLY A 394 -17.04 24.41 -15.42
CA GLY A 394 -17.09 25.58 -14.54
C GLY A 394 -16.72 26.88 -15.26
N LEU A 395 -15.69 26.84 -16.10
CA LEU A 395 -15.24 27.98 -16.89
C LEU A 395 -16.29 28.47 -17.91
N ARG A 396 -17.17 27.56 -18.40
CA ARG A 396 -18.32 27.97 -19.21
C ARG A 396 -19.40 28.69 -18.41
N ALA A 397 -19.50 28.43 -17.10
CA ALA A 397 -20.46 29.10 -16.25
C ALA A 397 -19.98 30.47 -15.78
N GLN A 398 -18.72 30.57 -15.40
CA GLN A 398 -18.06 31.80 -14.98
C GLN A 398 -16.55 31.64 -15.15
N ASP A 399 -15.90 32.67 -15.62
CA ASP A 399 -14.45 32.72 -15.66
C ASP A 399 -13.89 32.85 -14.24
N ASP A 400 -13.11 31.87 -13.79
CA ASP A 400 -12.58 31.77 -12.43
C ASP A 400 -11.10 31.35 -12.47
N PRO A 401 -10.20 32.13 -11.83
CA PRO A 401 -8.76 31.84 -11.83
C PRO A 401 -8.41 30.47 -11.24
N ALA A 402 -9.11 30.06 -10.18
CA ALA A 402 -8.86 28.77 -9.54
C ALA A 402 -9.25 27.60 -10.46
N LEU A 403 -10.34 27.74 -11.23
CA LEU A 403 -10.72 26.73 -12.25
C LEU A 403 -9.72 26.65 -13.40
N ARG A 404 -9.13 27.78 -13.80
CA ARG A 404 -8.06 27.78 -14.81
C ARG A 404 -6.84 27.04 -14.32
N LEU A 405 -6.48 27.20 -13.02
CA LEU A 405 -5.39 26.47 -12.40
C LEU A 405 -5.68 24.96 -12.42
N GLU A 406 -6.88 24.53 -12.01
CA GLU A 406 -7.26 23.12 -12.02
C GLU A 406 -7.27 22.53 -13.44
N ALA A 407 -7.70 23.29 -14.45
CA ALA A 407 -7.64 22.87 -15.85
C ALA A 407 -6.19 22.66 -16.32
N LYS A 408 -5.24 23.48 -15.87
CA LYS A 408 -3.82 23.32 -16.19
C LYS A 408 -3.24 22.09 -15.52
N LEU A 409 -3.53 21.88 -14.24
CA LEU A 409 -3.10 20.69 -13.50
C LEU A 409 -3.62 19.39 -14.12
N ALA A 410 -4.83 19.43 -14.65
CA ALA A 410 -5.45 18.33 -15.37
C ALA A 410 -4.83 18.04 -16.75
N THR A 411 -4.13 19.03 -17.32
CA THR A 411 -3.46 18.82 -18.61
C THR A 411 -2.11 18.18 -18.31
N PRO A 412 -1.85 16.90 -18.67
CA PRO A 412 -0.54 16.32 -18.46
C PRO A 412 0.48 17.22 -19.15
N ALA A 413 1.52 17.66 -18.41
CA ALA A 413 2.69 18.23 -19.07
C ALA A 413 3.13 17.21 -20.10
N PRO A 414 3.29 17.57 -21.40
CA PRO A 414 3.72 16.57 -22.36
C PRO A 414 5.10 16.12 -21.90
N LEU A 415 5.16 14.90 -21.41
CA LEU A 415 6.38 14.13 -21.45
C LEU A 415 6.73 14.11 -22.93
N LEU A 416 7.85 14.74 -23.29
CA LEU A 416 8.29 14.92 -24.68
C LEU A 416 8.19 13.59 -25.39
N SER A 417 7.22 13.45 -26.30
CA SER A 417 7.07 12.21 -27.08
C SER A 417 8.29 11.98 -27.96
N ALA A 418 8.56 10.73 -28.30
CA ALA A 418 9.72 10.38 -29.12
C ALA A 418 9.69 11.05 -30.51
N ASP A 419 8.49 11.37 -31.03
CA ASP A 419 8.29 11.95 -32.35
C ASP A 419 8.53 13.46 -32.40
N ASP A 420 8.38 14.17 -31.28
CA ASP A 420 8.70 15.61 -31.20
C ASP A 420 10.20 15.92 -31.24
N ARG A 421 11.07 14.89 -31.29
CA ARG A 421 12.53 15.01 -31.21
C ARG A 421 13.20 15.33 -32.55
N GLY A 422 12.52 15.11 -33.64
CA GLY A 422 13.09 15.40 -34.97
C GLY A 422 13.19 16.90 -35.29
N GLU A 423 12.32 17.72 -34.70
CA GLU A 423 12.18 19.15 -35.05
C GLU A 423 12.47 20.12 -33.88
N ILE A 424 12.52 19.63 -32.61
CA ILE A 424 12.67 20.50 -31.43
C ILE A 424 14.11 20.44 -30.89
N GLY A 425 15.07 20.72 -31.74
CA GLY A 425 16.49 20.86 -31.34
C GLY A 425 16.86 22.23 -30.76
N SER A 426 15.92 23.16 -30.54
CA SER A 426 16.26 24.48 -30.02
C SER A 426 15.39 24.92 -28.86
N ALA A 427 16.01 25.58 -27.87
CA ALA A 427 15.35 26.28 -26.78
C ALA A 427 14.22 27.22 -27.26
N ASP A 428 14.32 27.72 -28.49
CA ASP A 428 13.30 28.56 -29.12
C ASP A 428 12.03 27.82 -29.54
N ALA A 429 12.10 26.53 -29.86
CA ALA A 429 10.92 25.77 -30.17
C ALA A 429 10.08 25.46 -28.91
N LEU A 430 10.76 25.17 -27.79
CA LEU A 430 10.10 24.99 -26.48
C LEU A 430 9.53 26.32 -25.95
N ARG A 431 10.24 27.44 -26.14
CA ARG A 431 9.73 28.78 -25.84
C ARG A 431 8.56 29.17 -26.76
N ARG A 432 8.53 28.73 -28.02
CA ARG A 432 7.39 28.88 -28.92
C ARG A 432 6.20 28.04 -28.51
N LEU A 433 6.42 26.79 -28.05
CA LEU A 433 5.39 25.90 -27.51
C LEU A 433 4.76 26.47 -26.22
N ALA A 434 5.60 26.95 -25.31
CA ALA A 434 5.16 27.64 -24.10
C ALA A 434 4.40 28.92 -24.41
N ARG A 435 4.88 29.74 -25.38
CA ARG A 435 4.17 30.95 -25.85
C ARG A 435 2.89 30.64 -26.63
N SER A 436 2.86 29.59 -27.46
CA SER A 436 1.63 29.18 -28.18
C SER A 436 0.57 28.59 -27.24
N ARG A 437 0.98 28.06 -26.08
CA ARG A 437 0.07 27.61 -25.00
C ARG A 437 -0.46 28.80 -24.20
N ALA A 438 0.39 29.74 -23.84
CA ALA A 438 -0.01 31.01 -23.27
C ALA A 438 -0.91 31.82 -24.22
N ALA A 439 -0.59 31.85 -25.52
CA ALA A 439 -1.38 32.53 -26.52
C ALA A 439 -2.75 31.89 -26.79
N ARG A 440 -2.86 30.57 -26.77
CA ARG A 440 -4.16 29.86 -26.85
C ARG A 440 -5.02 30.06 -25.59
N SER A 441 -4.39 30.33 -24.41
CA SER A 441 -5.09 30.80 -23.21
C SER A 441 -5.58 32.25 -23.34
N ILE A 442 -4.95 33.06 -24.22
CA ILE A 442 -5.18 34.51 -24.42
C ILE A 442 -6.20 34.78 -25.52
N GLU A 443 -6.36 33.90 -26.53
CA GLU A 443 -7.35 34.09 -27.60
C GLU A 443 -8.82 34.00 -27.13
N GLY A 444 -9.07 33.64 -25.85
CA GLY A 444 -10.40 33.68 -25.22
C GLY A 444 -10.66 34.86 -24.29
N SER A 445 -9.72 35.80 -24.09
CA SER A 445 -9.92 36.92 -23.13
C SER A 445 -9.12 38.15 -23.54
N ALA A 446 -9.80 39.11 -24.16
CA ALA A 446 -9.30 40.47 -24.25
C ALA A 446 -9.45 41.16 -22.88
N ASP A 447 -8.37 41.83 -22.44
CA ASP A 447 -8.31 42.78 -21.34
C ASP A 447 -8.55 42.23 -19.88
N GLY A 448 -7.57 41.53 -19.34
CA GLY A 448 -7.36 41.38 -17.89
C GLY A 448 -5.87 41.22 -17.58
N PRO A 449 -5.34 41.73 -16.47
CA PRO A 449 -3.94 41.55 -16.09
C PRO A 449 -3.70 40.04 -15.89
N LEU A 450 -2.69 39.50 -16.62
CA LEU A 450 -2.17 38.14 -16.44
C LEU A 450 -1.94 37.88 -14.94
N ASP A 451 -2.54 36.80 -14.43
CA ASP A 451 -2.30 36.35 -13.04
C ASP A 451 -0.81 36.05 -12.86
N LYS A 452 -0.15 36.70 -11.91
CA LYS A 452 1.31 36.56 -11.68
C LYS A 452 1.72 35.11 -11.43
N GLY A 453 0.83 34.28 -10.85
CA GLY A 453 1.08 32.85 -10.60
C GLY A 453 1.19 32.04 -11.89
N ASP A 454 0.40 32.34 -12.90
CA ASP A 454 0.41 31.66 -14.22
C ASP A 454 1.73 31.86 -14.95
N ASP A 455 2.33 33.02 -14.82
CA ASP A 455 3.62 33.35 -15.41
C ASP A 455 4.76 32.66 -14.62
N ALA A 456 4.66 32.57 -13.28
CA ALA A 456 5.64 31.91 -12.43
C ALA A 456 5.72 30.39 -12.72
N ASP A 457 4.60 29.70 -12.79
CA ASP A 457 4.57 28.26 -13.10
C ASP A 457 5.13 27.96 -14.50
N SER A 458 4.79 28.79 -15.49
CA SER A 458 5.33 28.66 -16.85
C SER A 458 6.85 28.88 -16.91
N ARG A 459 7.38 29.81 -16.11
CA ARG A 459 8.84 30.02 -15.98
C ARG A 459 9.53 28.82 -15.36
N ILE A 460 8.95 28.23 -14.29
CA ILE A 460 9.47 27.02 -13.66
C ILE A 460 9.48 25.86 -14.63
N GLU A 461 8.40 25.59 -15.35
CA GLU A 461 8.36 24.48 -16.33
C GLU A 461 9.41 24.63 -17.42
N ALA A 462 9.61 25.84 -17.93
CA ALA A 462 10.67 26.11 -18.90
C ALA A 462 12.06 25.89 -18.30
N ALA A 463 12.29 26.34 -17.07
CA ALA A 463 13.53 26.14 -16.35
C ALA A 463 13.81 24.64 -16.08
N LEU A 464 12.80 23.87 -15.67
CA LEU A 464 12.91 22.43 -15.45
C LEU A 464 13.23 21.68 -16.75
N ALA A 465 12.65 22.08 -17.88
CA ALA A 465 13.01 21.51 -19.18
C ALA A 465 14.48 21.77 -19.54
N ASP A 466 15.00 22.97 -19.22
CA ASP A 466 16.41 23.31 -19.41
C ASP A 466 17.32 22.53 -18.43
N ALA A 467 16.93 22.40 -17.18
CA ALA A 467 17.65 21.59 -16.18
C ALA A 467 17.72 20.13 -16.59
N ASN A 468 16.63 19.53 -17.10
CA ASN A 468 16.61 18.17 -17.58
C ASN A 468 17.54 17.95 -18.79
N ARG A 469 17.63 18.93 -19.69
CA ARG A 469 18.60 18.87 -20.79
C ARG A 469 20.07 18.95 -20.28
N ALA A 470 20.34 19.77 -19.28
CA ALA A 470 21.63 19.84 -18.63
C ALA A 470 21.99 18.51 -17.98
N THR A 471 21.02 17.88 -17.29
CA THR A 471 21.16 16.55 -16.68
C THR A 471 21.51 15.48 -17.72
N ALA A 472 20.78 15.41 -18.83
CA ALA A 472 21.02 14.43 -19.89
C ALA A 472 22.43 14.59 -20.51
N ASN A 473 22.96 15.82 -20.52
CA ASN A 473 24.31 16.14 -20.96
C ASN A 473 25.37 16.03 -19.85
N MET A 474 25.00 15.59 -18.65
CA MET A 474 25.86 15.49 -17.46
C MET A 474 26.44 16.85 -16.98
N ASP A 475 25.78 17.98 -17.29
CA ASP A 475 26.12 19.31 -16.80
C ASP A 475 25.34 19.61 -15.52
N TRP A 476 25.72 18.95 -14.43
CA TRP A 476 25.04 19.03 -13.16
C TRP A 476 25.15 20.38 -12.45
N ALA A 477 26.23 21.14 -12.75
CA ALA A 477 26.38 22.49 -12.23
C ALA A 477 25.26 23.38 -12.78
N ARG A 478 25.08 23.38 -14.10
CA ARG A 478 24.04 24.13 -14.78
C ARG A 478 22.64 23.66 -14.38
N ALA A 479 22.44 22.33 -14.27
CA ALA A 479 21.16 21.78 -13.82
C ALA A 479 20.78 22.27 -12.42
N ALA A 480 21.73 22.27 -11.47
CA ALA A 480 21.51 22.73 -10.11
C ALA A 480 21.23 24.24 -10.04
N ASP A 481 22.01 25.06 -10.76
CA ASP A 481 21.81 26.52 -10.77
C ASP A 481 20.44 26.90 -11.32
N ILE A 482 20.01 26.26 -12.41
CA ILE A 482 18.67 26.47 -12.99
C ILE A 482 17.58 26.00 -12.03
N ALA A 483 17.68 24.79 -11.50
CA ALA A 483 16.65 24.23 -10.64
C ALA A 483 16.53 24.95 -9.30
N THR A 484 17.67 25.41 -8.73
CA THR A 484 17.69 26.22 -7.50
C THR A 484 17.01 27.58 -7.73
N SER A 485 17.33 28.26 -8.84
CA SER A 485 16.66 29.50 -9.21
C SER A 485 15.15 29.31 -9.38
N ALA A 486 14.73 28.21 -10.02
CA ALA A 486 13.32 27.86 -10.16
C ALA A 486 12.65 27.55 -8.81
N ALA A 487 13.37 26.92 -7.86
CA ALA A 487 12.85 26.62 -6.53
C ALA A 487 12.65 27.86 -5.64
N ASP A 488 13.27 28.97 -5.97
CA ASP A 488 13.14 30.25 -5.26
C ASP A 488 12.19 31.24 -5.96
N GLU A 489 11.49 30.79 -7.02
CA GLU A 489 10.54 31.62 -7.76
C GLU A 489 9.36 32.00 -6.87
N PRO A 490 9.12 33.30 -6.63
CA PRO A 490 7.98 33.76 -5.87
C PRO A 490 6.67 33.52 -6.65
N ASP A 491 5.57 33.43 -5.96
CA ASP A 491 4.21 33.29 -6.52
C ASP A 491 3.94 31.99 -7.32
N ALA A 492 4.83 31.00 -7.24
CA ALA A 492 4.64 29.70 -7.89
C ALA A 492 3.61 28.83 -7.15
N SER A 493 2.88 27.99 -7.92
CA SER A 493 1.99 27.00 -7.32
C SER A 493 2.77 25.98 -6.47
N PRO A 494 2.14 25.38 -5.43
CA PRO A 494 2.78 24.35 -4.62
C PRO A 494 3.30 23.16 -5.45
N ALA A 495 2.63 22.80 -6.56
CA ALA A 495 3.04 21.73 -7.43
C ALA A 495 4.29 22.07 -8.25
N ALA A 496 4.34 23.26 -8.85
CA ALA A 496 5.52 23.73 -9.59
C ALA A 496 6.72 23.88 -8.64
N HIS A 497 6.48 24.45 -7.46
CA HIS A 497 7.50 24.57 -6.42
C HIS A 497 8.03 23.21 -5.95
N LEU A 498 7.15 22.22 -5.75
CA LEU A 498 7.53 20.84 -5.41
C LEU A 498 8.48 20.23 -6.47
N ARG A 499 8.13 20.37 -7.74
CA ARG A 499 8.95 19.86 -8.85
C ARG A 499 10.31 20.54 -8.93
N ALA A 500 10.37 21.85 -8.72
CA ALA A 500 11.62 22.60 -8.70
C ALA A 500 12.53 22.20 -7.52
N LEU A 501 11.96 22.04 -6.33
CA LEU A 501 12.71 21.56 -5.14
C LEU A 501 13.29 20.17 -5.35
N VAL A 502 12.53 19.26 -5.96
CA VAL A 502 12.99 17.90 -6.27
C VAL A 502 14.13 17.92 -7.27
N ALA A 503 14.02 18.71 -8.32
CA ALA A 503 15.06 18.85 -9.34
C ALA A 503 16.35 19.46 -8.75
N ALA A 504 16.23 20.50 -7.91
CA ALA A 504 17.37 21.11 -7.22
C ALA A 504 18.07 20.13 -6.28
N GLY A 505 17.30 19.40 -5.44
CA GLY A 505 17.87 18.39 -4.55
C GLY A 505 18.56 17.25 -5.28
N SER A 506 17.98 16.78 -6.38
CA SER A 506 18.58 15.75 -7.23
C SER A 506 19.90 16.24 -7.87
N ALA A 507 19.91 17.44 -8.46
CA ALA A 507 21.10 17.98 -9.11
C ALA A 507 22.24 18.23 -8.10
N GLU A 508 21.96 18.77 -6.92
CA GLU A 508 22.95 18.95 -5.86
C GLU A 508 23.50 17.62 -5.34
N THR A 509 22.69 16.54 -5.31
CA THR A 509 23.17 15.20 -4.99
C THR A 509 24.24 14.73 -5.98
N PHE A 510 23.99 14.88 -7.27
CA PHE A 510 24.97 14.48 -8.30
C PHE A 510 26.24 15.34 -8.26
N ARG A 511 26.13 16.62 -7.86
CA ARG A 511 27.31 17.49 -7.63
C ARG A 511 28.16 17.10 -6.41
N GLY A 512 27.65 16.22 -5.56
CA GLY A 512 28.32 15.82 -4.34
C GLY A 512 28.01 16.69 -3.11
N ARG A 513 26.96 17.49 -3.14
CA ARG A 513 26.51 18.41 -2.09
C ARG A 513 25.28 17.86 -1.37
N TRP A 514 25.46 16.77 -0.66
CA TRP A 514 24.34 16.04 -0.04
C TRP A 514 23.63 16.85 1.04
N VAL A 515 24.38 17.61 1.86
CA VAL A 515 23.77 18.48 2.90
C VAL A 515 22.89 19.55 2.28
N GLU A 516 23.29 20.15 1.15
CA GLU A 516 22.45 21.10 0.41
C GLU A 516 21.23 20.40 -0.19
N ALA A 517 21.41 19.23 -0.84
CA ALA A 517 20.32 18.43 -1.36
C ALA A 517 19.26 18.13 -0.29
N GLN A 518 19.68 17.76 0.92
CA GLN A 518 18.78 17.52 2.04
C GLN A 518 17.98 18.74 2.47
N LYS A 519 18.47 19.97 2.28
CA LYS A 519 17.66 21.18 2.57
C LYS A 519 16.46 21.26 1.64
N PHE A 520 16.65 20.97 0.35
CA PHE A 520 15.56 20.89 -0.61
C PHE A 520 14.60 19.74 -0.28
N PHE A 521 15.11 18.55 -0.01
CA PHE A 521 14.27 17.40 0.33
C PHE A 521 13.45 17.59 1.60
N ARG A 522 13.98 18.27 2.63
CA ARG A 522 13.18 18.66 3.80
C ARG A 522 12.06 19.66 3.47
N ARG A 523 12.26 20.54 2.46
CA ARG A 523 11.17 21.41 1.95
C ARG A 523 10.11 20.58 1.24
N VAL A 524 10.53 19.59 0.42
CA VAL A 524 9.63 18.61 -0.22
C VAL A 524 8.83 17.86 0.84
N GLU A 525 9.49 17.28 1.85
CA GLU A 525 8.82 16.54 2.93
C GLU A 525 7.74 17.37 3.63
N ARG A 526 8.00 18.64 3.90
CA ARG A 526 7.00 19.54 4.50
C ARG A 526 5.78 19.73 3.62
N LEU A 527 5.95 19.79 2.29
CA LEU A 527 4.84 19.87 1.34
C LEU A 527 4.05 18.54 1.28
N LEU A 528 4.75 17.41 1.41
CA LEU A 528 4.12 16.08 1.44
C LEU A 528 3.41 15.78 2.78
N ASP A 529 3.86 16.38 3.90
CA ASP A 529 3.32 16.15 5.26
C ASP A 529 2.21 17.12 5.67
N ALA A 530 1.91 18.12 4.86
CA ALA A 530 0.88 19.09 5.18
C ALA A 530 -0.44 18.38 5.51
N ARG A 531 -0.99 18.65 6.71
CA ARG A 531 -2.28 18.05 7.16
C ARG A 531 -3.45 18.39 6.24
N GLN A 532 -3.37 19.54 5.56
CA GLN A 532 -4.20 19.88 4.42
C GLN A 532 -3.28 19.82 3.20
N ARG A 533 -3.57 18.93 2.28
CA ARG A 533 -2.83 18.81 1.03
C ARG A 533 -2.78 20.18 0.37
N PRO A 534 -1.59 20.70 -0.01
CA PRO A 534 -1.53 21.95 -0.72
C PRO A 534 -2.36 21.85 -2.00
N ALA A 535 -3.18 22.85 -2.25
CA ALA A 535 -4.00 22.87 -3.47
C ALA A 535 -3.10 22.71 -4.71
N GLY A 536 -3.45 21.77 -5.60
CA GLY A 536 -2.76 21.53 -6.84
C GLY A 536 -1.61 20.53 -6.81
N VAL A 537 -1.21 19.95 -5.66
CA VAL A 537 -0.23 18.85 -5.61
C VAL A 537 -0.95 17.52 -5.83
N THR A 538 -0.77 16.92 -7.01
CA THR A 538 -1.43 15.67 -7.40
C THR A 538 -0.74 14.43 -6.80
N VAL A 539 -1.40 13.26 -6.85
CA VAL A 539 -0.78 11.95 -6.53
C VAL A 539 0.47 11.73 -7.38
N ARG A 540 0.39 12.08 -8.66
CA ARG A 540 1.51 11.98 -9.61
C ARG A 540 2.72 12.80 -9.16
N ASP A 541 2.53 14.06 -8.76
CA ASP A 541 3.62 14.91 -8.28
C ASP A 541 4.29 14.30 -7.05
N ARG A 542 3.52 13.73 -6.13
CA ARG A 542 4.04 13.06 -4.93
C ARG A 542 4.84 11.81 -5.26
N LEU A 543 4.33 10.97 -6.16
CA LEU A 543 5.02 9.74 -6.60
C LEU A 543 6.32 10.07 -7.32
N ILE A 544 6.34 11.05 -8.23
CA ILE A 544 7.55 11.51 -8.92
C ILE A 544 8.56 12.08 -7.91
N ALA A 545 8.10 12.86 -6.94
CA ALA A 545 8.96 13.39 -5.88
C ALA A 545 9.63 12.28 -5.07
N LEU A 546 8.85 11.28 -4.62
CA LEU A 546 9.37 10.14 -3.87
C LEU A 546 10.31 9.26 -4.71
N MET A 547 10.00 9.05 -5.99
CA MET A 547 10.86 8.33 -6.93
C MET A 547 12.23 9.02 -7.06
N SER A 548 12.24 10.32 -7.28
CA SER A 548 13.46 11.11 -7.43
C SER A 548 14.26 11.18 -6.13
N MET A 549 13.61 11.32 -4.99
CA MET A 549 14.26 11.31 -3.67
C MET A 549 14.92 9.95 -3.40
N LEU A 550 14.24 8.84 -3.71
CA LEU A 550 14.83 7.49 -3.58
C LEU A 550 16.07 7.34 -4.45
N ALA A 551 15.99 7.74 -5.72
CA ALA A 551 17.13 7.71 -6.62
C ALA A 551 18.31 8.56 -6.10
N ALA A 552 18.03 9.76 -5.57
CA ALA A 552 19.04 10.63 -4.97
C ALA A 552 19.70 10.00 -3.73
N HIS A 553 18.92 9.37 -2.83
CA HIS A 553 19.48 8.64 -1.68
C HIS A 553 20.39 7.49 -2.11
N GLN A 554 19.99 6.74 -3.14
CA GLN A 554 20.83 5.67 -3.69
C GLN A 554 22.11 6.21 -4.31
N ILE A 555 22.04 7.30 -5.05
CA ILE A 555 23.22 7.96 -5.64
C ILE A 555 24.16 8.49 -4.56
N ALA A 556 23.63 9.06 -3.49
CA ALA A 556 24.42 9.56 -2.36
C ALA A 556 25.01 8.44 -1.48
N GLY A 557 24.50 7.22 -1.57
CA GLY A 557 24.80 6.15 -0.60
C GLY A 557 24.21 6.41 0.78
N ALA A 558 23.06 7.08 0.83
CA ALA A 558 22.37 7.46 2.07
C ALA A 558 21.15 6.54 2.35
N ASP A 559 20.75 6.47 3.62
CA ASP A 559 19.57 5.71 4.00
C ASP A 559 18.28 6.35 3.46
N GLY A 560 17.54 5.60 2.64
CA GLY A 560 16.25 5.99 2.05
C GLY A 560 15.04 5.32 2.70
N SER A 561 15.19 4.70 3.87
CA SER A 561 14.12 3.91 4.52
C SER A 561 12.87 4.73 4.83
N THR A 562 13.01 5.99 5.25
CA THR A 562 11.88 6.90 5.51
C THR A 562 11.13 7.25 4.23
N VAL A 563 11.85 7.51 3.15
CA VAL A 563 11.27 7.80 1.82
C VAL A 563 10.56 6.55 1.30
N ARG A 564 11.16 5.36 1.49
CA ARG A 564 10.55 4.08 1.13
C ARG A 564 9.23 3.83 1.88
N ALA A 565 9.21 4.01 3.20
CA ALA A 565 8.00 3.83 3.99
C ALA A 565 6.88 4.81 3.57
N ARG A 566 7.26 5.99 3.07
CA ARG A 566 6.33 6.97 2.51
C ARG A 566 5.80 6.52 1.15
N LEU A 567 6.68 6.00 0.30
CA LEU A 567 6.30 5.42 -0.99
C LEU A 567 5.31 4.26 -0.81
N ASP A 568 5.55 3.35 0.12
CA ASP A 568 4.66 2.21 0.37
C ASP A 568 3.23 2.66 0.74
N ARG A 569 3.09 3.76 1.48
CA ARG A 569 1.78 4.38 1.77
C ARG A 569 1.12 4.99 0.53
N GLU A 570 1.89 5.72 -0.29
CA GLU A 570 1.37 6.30 -1.54
C GLU A 570 0.99 5.21 -2.55
N VAL A 571 1.76 4.12 -2.65
CA VAL A 571 1.41 2.94 -3.48
C VAL A 571 0.08 2.34 -3.03
N SER A 572 -0.13 2.19 -1.73
CA SER A 572 -1.38 1.68 -1.18
C SER A 572 -2.56 2.59 -1.51
N THR A 573 -2.39 3.90 -1.42
CA THR A 573 -3.41 4.89 -1.80
C THR A 573 -3.68 4.84 -3.31
N THR A 574 -2.63 4.80 -4.13
CA THR A 574 -2.73 4.75 -5.59
C THR A 574 -3.38 3.45 -6.09
N ALA A 575 -3.12 2.33 -5.42
CA ALA A 575 -3.77 1.05 -5.73
C ALA A 575 -5.30 1.08 -5.53
N ARG A 576 -5.77 1.93 -4.61
CA ARG A 576 -7.21 2.13 -4.34
C ARG A 576 -7.87 2.97 -5.43
N GLU A 577 -7.31 4.12 -5.76
CA GLU A 577 -7.98 5.21 -6.46
C GLU A 577 -7.25 5.68 -7.74
N GLY A 578 -5.97 5.30 -7.91
CA GLY A 578 -5.11 5.80 -8.99
C GLY A 578 -5.47 5.29 -10.39
N GLY A 579 -5.19 6.12 -11.40
CA GLY A 579 -5.25 5.76 -12.80
C GLY A 579 -4.07 4.88 -13.25
N ALA A 580 -4.10 4.41 -14.50
CA ALA A 580 -3.04 3.59 -15.07
C ALA A 580 -1.68 4.29 -15.03
N ALA A 581 -1.65 5.59 -15.33
CA ALA A 581 -0.43 6.40 -15.30
C ALA A 581 0.19 6.50 -13.90
N ASP A 582 -0.63 6.74 -12.88
CA ASP A 582 -0.15 6.85 -11.50
C ASP A 582 0.37 5.51 -10.97
N LEU A 583 -0.32 4.41 -11.31
CA LEU A 583 0.13 3.06 -11.01
C LEU A 583 1.45 2.70 -11.71
N THR A 584 1.66 3.21 -12.91
CA THR A 584 2.94 3.04 -13.63
C THR A 584 4.07 3.76 -12.90
N ILE A 585 3.87 5.00 -12.49
CA ILE A 585 4.88 5.77 -11.74
C ILE A 585 5.14 5.14 -10.36
N ALA A 586 4.09 4.70 -9.67
CA ALA A 586 4.21 3.99 -8.39
C ALA A 586 5.05 2.72 -8.53
N GLY A 587 4.80 1.90 -9.57
CA GLY A 587 5.57 0.70 -9.86
C GLY A 587 7.02 1.01 -10.25
N ALA A 588 7.26 2.06 -11.03
CA ALA A 588 8.61 2.52 -11.37
C ALA A 588 9.40 2.96 -10.10
N ALA A 589 8.78 3.74 -9.22
CA ALA A 589 9.37 4.14 -7.95
C ALA A 589 9.67 2.94 -7.05
N THR A 590 8.77 1.96 -7.00
CA THR A 590 8.94 0.72 -6.24
C THR A 590 10.06 -0.14 -6.82
N ALA A 591 10.20 -0.18 -8.14
CA ALA A 591 11.31 -0.87 -8.79
C ALA A 591 12.67 -0.29 -8.39
N ILE A 592 12.79 1.05 -8.34
CA ILE A 592 14.01 1.73 -7.84
C ILE A 592 14.27 1.31 -6.38
N ALA A 593 13.24 1.31 -5.55
CA ALA A 593 13.39 0.93 -4.15
C ALA A 593 13.86 -0.52 -3.96
N PHE A 594 13.37 -1.47 -4.78
CA PHE A 594 13.83 -2.86 -4.76
C PHE A 594 15.24 -3.02 -5.32
N ALA A 595 15.61 -2.29 -6.39
CA ALA A 595 16.98 -2.28 -6.89
C ALA A 595 17.95 -1.82 -5.79
N GLY A 596 17.66 -0.71 -5.11
CA GLY A 596 18.47 -0.25 -3.99
C GLY A 596 18.54 -1.19 -2.79
N ALA A 597 17.56 -2.07 -2.63
CA ALA A 597 17.55 -3.10 -1.59
C ALA A 597 18.28 -4.41 -2.04
N GLY A 598 18.81 -4.47 -3.26
CA GLY A 598 19.45 -5.68 -3.80
C GLY A 598 18.47 -6.81 -4.13
N CYS A 599 17.26 -6.48 -4.51
CA CYS A 599 16.18 -7.40 -4.87
C CYS A 599 15.85 -7.31 -6.38
N PRO A 600 16.72 -7.82 -7.28
CA PRO A 600 16.59 -7.62 -8.73
C PRO A 600 15.37 -8.28 -9.35
N ALA A 601 14.93 -9.42 -8.82
CA ALA A 601 13.76 -10.12 -9.34
C ALA A 601 12.49 -9.32 -9.09
N GLU A 602 12.36 -8.75 -7.89
CA GLU A 602 11.25 -7.88 -7.49
C GLU A 602 11.29 -6.57 -8.29
N SER A 603 12.45 -5.93 -8.39
CA SER A 603 12.64 -4.71 -9.17
C SER A 603 12.23 -4.90 -10.64
N LYS A 604 12.69 -5.98 -11.29
CA LYS A 604 12.31 -6.34 -12.66
C LYS A 604 10.80 -6.54 -12.80
N ARG A 605 10.19 -7.25 -11.88
CA ARG A 605 8.74 -7.53 -11.89
C ARG A 605 7.94 -6.24 -11.75
N GLU A 606 8.25 -5.40 -10.75
CA GLU A 606 7.57 -4.14 -10.50
C GLU A 606 7.61 -3.25 -11.76
N PHE A 607 8.77 -3.12 -12.36
CA PHE A 607 8.94 -2.27 -13.54
C PHE A 607 8.24 -2.83 -14.79
N ALA A 608 8.32 -4.14 -15.02
CA ALA A 608 7.62 -4.79 -16.13
C ALA A 608 6.10 -4.65 -16.00
N SER A 609 5.57 -4.85 -14.79
CA SER A 609 4.15 -4.66 -14.50
C SER A 609 3.73 -3.19 -14.69
N ALA A 610 4.54 -2.24 -14.23
CA ALA A 610 4.30 -0.82 -14.42
C ALA A 610 4.18 -0.45 -15.91
N LEU A 611 5.16 -0.81 -16.72
CA LEU A 611 5.18 -0.51 -18.16
C LEU A 611 4.05 -1.19 -18.93
N SER A 612 3.51 -2.31 -18.45
CA SER A 612 2.36 -2.98 -19.09
C SER A 612 1.06 -2.18 -18.99
N ARG A 613 0.96 -1.27 -18.02
CA ARG A 613 -0.24 -0.43 -17.81
C ARG A 613 -0.25 0.80 -18.69
N GLU A 614 0.72 1.68 -18.52
CA GLU A 614 0.85 2.91 -19.33
C GLU A 614 2.31 3.33 -19.51
N PRO A 615 3.00 2.83 -20.55
CA PRO A 615 4.43 3.11 -20.77
C PRO A 615 4.78 4.59 -20.89
N SER A 616 3.84 5.41 -21.38
CA SER A 616 4.03 6.85 -21.58
C SER A 616 4.05 7.67 -20.27
N ALA A 617 3.64 7.08 -19.15
CA ALA A 617 3.60 7.77 -17.87
C ALA A 617 4.99 8.03 -17.25
N VAL A 618 6.02 7.27 -17.66
CA VAL A 618 7.41 7.44 -17.24
C VAL A 618 8.21 8.01 -18.40
N SER A 619 9.08 9.00 -18.12
CA SER A 619 9.94 9.55 -19.17
C SER A 619 10.88 8.49 -19.73
N ARG A 620 11.28 8.62 -21.00
CA ARG A 620 12.22 7.69 -21.61
C ARG A 620 13.55 7.64 -20.86
N LEU A 621 14.02 8.78 -20.35
CA LEU A 621 15.26 8.84 -19.58
C LEU A 621 15.13 8.02 -18.30
N ASP A 622 14.08 8.26 -17.53
CA ASP A 622 13.84 7.54 -16.27
C ASP A 622 13.61 6.05 -16.51
N ALA A 623 12.80 5.68 -17.50
CA ALA A 623 12.56 4.29 -17.85
C ALA A 623 13.86 3.57 -18.21
N THR A 624 14.71 4.19 -19.03
CA THR A 624 16.02 3.62 -19.44
C THR A 624 16.96 3.52 -18.24
N MET A 625 16.98 4.53 -17.36
CA MET A 625 17.81 4.49 -16.16
C MET A 625 17.36 3.40 -15.17
N ILE A 626 16.06 3.18 -15.01
CA ILE A 626 15.52 2.10 -14.19
C ILE A 626 15.90 0.72 -14.80
N GLU A 627 15.74 0.54 -16.11
CA GLU A 627 16.15 -0.70 -16.78
C GLU A 627 17.65 -0.99 -16.65
N LEU A 628 18.49 0.04 -16.73
CA LEU A 628 19.92 -0.08 -16.48
C LEU A 628 20.21 -0.47 -15.02
N GLY A 629 19.49 0.11 -14.05
CA GLY A 629 19.60 -0.27 -12.65
C GLY A 629 19.20 -1.74 -12.41
N VAL A 630 18.10 -2.19 -13.01
CA VAL A 630 17.68 -3.60 -12.98
C VAL A 630 18.73 -4.52 -13.58
N ALA A 631 19.33 -4.13 -14.72
CA ALA A 631 20.38 -4.92 -15.36
C ALA A 631 21.67 -5.01 -14.52
N ASP A 632 22.06 -3.92 -13.84
CA ASP A 632 23.21 -3.90 -12.94
C ASP A 632 23.00 -4.88 -11.76
N GLU A 633 21.83 -4.85 -11.15
CA GLU A 633 21.45 -5.77 -10.07
C GLU A 633 21.40 -7.24 -10.52
N LEU A 634 20.82 -7.52 -11.69
CA LEU A 634 20.81 -8.86 -12.27
C LEU A 634 22.22 -9.39 -12.52
N ALA A 635 23.09 -8.55 -13.11
CA ALA A 635 24.48 -8.92 -13.36
C ALA A 635 25.22 -9.22 -12.06
N THR A 636 24.97 -8.41 -11.04
CA THR A 636 25.59 -8.59 -9.72
C THR A 636 25.09 -9.85 -9.00
N ALA A 637 23.84 -10.25 -9.23
CA ALA A 637 23.29 -11.52 -8.76
C ALA A 637 23.72 -12.75 -9.61
N GLY A 638 24.64 -12.57 -10.59
CA GLY A 638 25.10 -13.64 -11.48
C GLY A 638 24.13 -13.98 -12.62
N ARG A 639 23.05 -13.24 -12.79
CA ARG A 639 22.03 -13.44 -13.85
C ARG A 639 22.41 -12.66 -15.13
N THR A 640 23.61 -12.92 -15.64
CA THR A 640 24.24 -12.15 -16.73
C THR A 640 23.47 -12.21 -18.05
N ASP A 641 22.86 -13.35 -18.39
CA ASP A 641 22.04 -13.49 -19.61
C ASP A 641 20.84 -12.54 -19.62
N GLU A 642 20.17 -12.39 -18.49
CA GLU A 642 19.02 -11.47 -18.37
C GLU A 642 19.46 -10.01 -18.40
N ALA A 643 20.58 -9.68 -17.78
CA ALA A 643 21.17 -8.35 -17.86
C ALA A 643 21.54 -7.99 -19.30
N ARG A 644 22.16 -8.91 -20.06
CA ARG A 644 22.47 -8.74 -21.49
C ARG A 644 21.23 -8.57 -22.34
N ALA A 645 20.17 -9.33 -22.08
CA ALA A 645 18.90 -9.18 -22.80
C ALA A 645 18.31 -7.77 -22.62
N ILE A 646 18.44 -7.18 -21.43
CA ILE A 646 18.06 -5.79 -21.19
C ILE A 646 18.97 -4.85 -22.00
N LEU A 647 20.29 -4.96 -21.85
CA LEU A 647 21.24 -4.07 -22.53
C LEU A 647 21.10 -4.10 -24.06
N SER A 648 20.76 -5.27 -24.65
CA SER A 648 20.66 -5.42 -26.12
C SER A 648 19.49 -4.65 -26.74
N ARG A 649 18.41 -4.42 -25.98
CA ARG A 649 17.22 -3.70 -26.46
C ARG A 649 17.25 -2.20 -26.20
N LEU A 650 18.12 -1.73 -25.28
CA LEU A 650 18.19 -0.32 -24.90
C LEU A 650 18.95 0.49 -25.97
N ARG A 651 18.41 1.63 -26.36
CA ARG A 651 19.05 2.62 -27.22
C ARG A 651 19.52 3.79 -26.36
N THR A 652 20.84 3.99 -26.26
CA THR A 652 21.47 4.99 -25.38
C THR A 652 22.36 5.99 -26.12
N GLU A 653 22.46 5.91 -27.46
CA GLU A 653 23.51 6.50 -28.28
C GLU A 653 23.57 8.03 -28.30
N ASN A 654 22.45 8.69 -27.97
CA ASN A 654 22.32 10.15 -28.13
C ASN A 654 22.40 10.96 -26.82
N GLU A 655 22.53 10.32 -25.67
CA GLU A 655 22.51 11.00 -24.38
C GLU A 655 23.72 10.58 -23.54
N PRO A 656 24.65 11.48 -23.24
CA PRO A 656 25.90 11.15 -22.53
C PRO A 656 25.67 10.42 -21.21
N LEU A 657 24.64 10.79 -20.44
CA LEU A 657 24.29 10.13 -19.18
C LEU A 657 23.90 8.65 -19.42
N LEU A 658 23.10 8.37 -20.43
CA LEU A 658 22.68 7.00 -20.75
C LEU A 658 23.83 6.17 -21.31
N VAL A 659 24.69 6.76 -22.16
CA VAL A 659 25.92 6.08 -22.67
C VAL A 659 26.82 5.69 -21.52
N ARG A 660 27.10 6.63 -20.60
CA ARG A 660 27.92 6.38 -19.42
C ARG A 660 27.28 5.30 -18.53
N SER A 661 25.99 5.39 -18.24
CA SER A 661 25.29 4.44 -17.37
C SER A 661 25.24 3.04 -17.96
N ARG A 662 25.06 2.91 -19.27
CA ARG A 662 25.14 1.64 -19.99
C ARG A 662 26.51 1.00 -19.87
N LEU A 663 27.62 1.74 -20.14
CA LEU A 663 28.96 1.24 -20.00
C LEU A 663 29.29 0.82 -18.56
N TYR A 664 28.73 1.56 -17.58
CA TYR A 664 28.85 1.21 -16.18
C TYR A 664 28.24 -0.17 -15.89
N VAL A 665 27.01 -0.44 -16.38
CA VAL A 665 26.35 -1.73 -16.24
C VAL A 665 27.05 -2.83 -17.03
N GLU A 666 27.53 -2.51 -18.24
CA GLU A 666 28.33 -3.46 -19.06
C GLU A 666 29.60 -3.91 -18.36
N THR A 667 30.26 -3.02 -17.61
CA THR A 667 31.38 -3.36 -16.75
C THR A 667 31.02 -4.41 -15.71
N THR A 668 29.84 -4.26 -15.06
CA THR A 668 29.35 -5.24 -14.07
C THR A 668 29.10 -6.61 -14.74
N VAL A 669 28.42 -6.60 -15.89
CA VAL A 669 28.11 -7.84 -16.63
C VAL A 669 29.40 -8.56 -17.01
N LEU A 670 30.36 -7.86 -17.63
CA LEU A 670 31.66 -8.41 -18.07
C LEU A 670 32.47 -8.96 -16.89
N THR A 671 32.44 -8.27 -15.75
CA THR A 671 33.12 -8.75 -14.53
C THR A 671 32.47 -10.03 -14.01
N ALA A 672 31.12 -10.10 -13.98
CA ALA A 672 30.41 -11.29 -13.56
C ALA A 672 30.63 -12.50 -14.48
N GLU A 673 30.90 -12.25 -15.76
CA GLU A 673 31.28 -13.27 -16.75
C GLU A 673 32.75 -13.67 -16.70
N GLY A 674 33.58 -13.05 -15.87
CA GLY A 674 35.03 -13.29 -15.81
C GLY A 674 35.82 -12.71 -16.98
N ARG A 675 35.24 -11.83 -17.79
CA ARG A 675 35.85 -11.15 -18.95
C ARG A 675 36.61 -9.90 -18.51
N THR A 676 37.62 -10.09 -17.68
CA THR A 676 38.32 -9.03 -16.93
C THR A 676 38.88 -7.93 -17.82
N ASP A 677 39.56 -8.28 -18.94
CA ASP A 677 40.18 -7.27 -19.81
C ASP A 677 39.14 -6.40 -20.54
N GLU A 678 37.97 -6.94 -20.84
CA GLU A 678 36.90 -6.21 -21.46
C GLU A 678 36.17 -5.31 -20.41
N ALA A 679 36.01 -5.85 -19.19
CA ALA A 679 35.47 -5.07 -18.05
C ALA A 679 36.37 -3.86 -17.74
N ARG A 680 37.68 -4.02 -17.77
CA ARG A 680 38.66 -2.95 -17.58
C ARG A 680 38.53 -1.86 -18.65
N ARG A 681 38.41 -2.26 -19.94
CA ARG A 681 38.19 -1.30 -21.03
C ARG A 681 36.87 -0.52 -20.88
N ALA A 682 35.80 -1.20 -20.52
CA ALA A 682 34.48 -0.58 -20.29
C ALA A 682 34.51 0.39 -19.10
N ALA A 683 35.16 0.01 -17.99
CA ALA A 683 35.36 0.86 -16.84
C ALA A 683 36.16 2.13 -17.18
N ARG A 684 37.25 2.00 -17.96
CA ARG A 684 38.06 3.14 -18.42
C ARG A 684 37.22 4.09 -19.27
N ALA A 685 36.48 3.56 -20.24
CA ALA A 685 35.57 4.37 -21.07
C ALA A 685 34.50 5.10 -20.25
N THR A 686 33.97 4.44 -19.22
CA THR A 686 33.01 5.05 -18.30
C THR A 686 33.63 6.22 -17.53
N ALA A 687 34.85 6.03 -16.99
CA ALA A 687 35.57 7.04 -16.24
C ALA A 687 35.94 8.27 -17.07
N GLU A 688 36.29 8.07 -18.35
CA GLU A 688 36.56 9.18 -19.28
C GLU A 688 35.31 10.03 -19.52
N LEU A 689 34.12 9.43 -19.62
CA LEU A 689 32.86 10.17 -19.79
C LEU A 689 32.49 11.05 -18.58
N SER A 690 32.88 10.67 -17.38
CA SER A 690 32.61 11.43 -16.16
C SER A 690 33.69 12.48 -15.83
N ARG A 691 34.84 12.43 -16.50
CA ARG A 691 35.95 13.35 -16.28
C ARG A 691 35.58 14.79 -16.63
N GLY A 692 35.76 15.71 -15.68
CA GLY A 692 35.54 17.16 -15.90
C GLY A 692 34.06 17.58 -15.97
N ARG A 693 33.11 16.68 -15.60
CA ARG A 693 31.66 16.91 -15.75
C ARG A 693 30.97 17.49 -14.50
N ASN A 694 31.67 17.90 -13.47
CA ASN A 694 31.07 18.35 -12.20
C ASN A 694 30.00 17.40 -11.62
N ALA A 695 30.14 16.10 -11.91
CA ALA A 695 29.26 15.02 -11.48
C ALA A 695 29.99 14.19 -10.42
N ALA A 696 30.30 14.78 -9.26
CA ALA A 696 31.16 14.17 -8.25
C ALA A 696 30.65 12.78 -7.81
N ALA A 697 29.33 12.61 -7.66
CA ALA A 697 28.76 11.33 -7.28
C ALA A 697 29.01 10.22 -8.31
N LEU A 698 28.92 10.53 -9.59
CA LEU A 698 29.23 9.57 -10.67
C LEU A 698 30.74 9.34 -10.79
N ARG A 699 31.54 10.42 -10.69
CA ARG A 699 32.98 10.32 -10.78
C ARG A 699 33.58 9.44 -9.67
N ILE A 700 33.12 9.59 -8.43
CA ILE A 700 33.52 8.73 -7.31
C ILE A 700 33.23 7.25 -7.62
N ARG A 701 32.05 6.93 -8.17
CA ARG A 701 31.70 5.55 -8.54
C ARG A 701 32.59 4.98 -9.62
N ASP A 702 32.92 5.78 -10.64
CA ASP A 702 33.77 5.36 -11.76
C ASP A 702 35.21 5.17 -11.32
N LEU A 703 35.78 6.10 -10.55
CA LEU A 703 37.13 5.98 -10.00
C LEU A 703 37.25 4.77 -9.06
N PHE A 704 36.25 4.57 -8.18
CA PHE A 704 36.27 3.40 -7.31
C PHE A 704 36.23 2.10 -8.12
N ARG A 705 35.49 2.04 -9.22
CA ARG A 705 35.43 0.85 -10.09
C ARG A 705 36.78 0.59 -10.78
N LEU A 706 37.48 1.64 -11.20
CA LEU A 706 38.87 1.50 -11.73
C LEU A 706 39.81 0.96 -10.64
N VAL A 707 39.76 1.49 -9.42
CA VAL A 707 40.52 0.96 -8.28
C VAL A 707 40.16 -0.51 -8.05
N ALA A 708 38.89 -0.83 -8.07
CA ALA A 708 38.36 -2.19 -7.85
C ALA A 708 38.85 -3.20 -8.91
N LEU A 709 39.08 -2.79 -10.12
CA LEU A 709 39.60 -3.63 -11.21
C LEU A 709 41.13 -3.60 -11.36
N GLY A 710 41.84 -2.82 -10.53
CA GLY A 710 43.30 -2.66 -10.60
C GLY A 710 43.76 -1.83 -11.79
N GLU A 711 42.94 -0.93 -12.29
CA GLU A 711 43.19 -0.08 -13.47
C GLU A 711 43.38 1.39 -13.13
N ALA A 712 43.17 1.83 -11.89
CA ALA A 712 43.38 3.21 -11.48
C ALA A 712 44.89 3.54 -11.39
N ASP A 713 45.29 4.69 -11.92
CA ASP A 713 46.62 5.25 -11.73
C ASP A 713 46.65 6.08 -10.40
N GLU A 714 47.87 6.51 -10.00
CA GLU A 714 48.06 7.28 -8.77
C GLU A 714 47.26 8.60 -8.77
N ASN A 715 47.15 9.29 -9.90
CA ASN A 715 46.40 10.55 -10.00
C ASN A 715 44.89 10.29 -9.81
N GLU A 716 44.36 9.19 -10.30
CA GLU A 716 42.95 8.79 -10.17
C GLU A 716 42.61 8.39 -8.72
N VAL A 717 43.54 7.73 -8.04
CA VAL A 717 43.38 7.46 -6.59
C VAL A 717 43.44 8.75 -5.79
N ASP A 718 44.35 9.66 -6.10
CA ASP A 718 44.40 10.98 -5.48
C ASP A 718 43.13 11.81 -5.75
N GLU A 719 42.62 11.78 -6.99
CA GLU A 719 41.34 12.40 -7.35
C GLU A 719 40.20 11.85 -6.52
N LEU A 720 40.09 10.52 -6.32
CA LEU A 720 39.08 9.89 -5.49
C LEU A 720 39.16 10.38 -4.04
N VAL A 721 40.35 10.49 -3.48
CA VAL A 721 40.61 10.99 -2.14
C VAL A 721 40.22 12.45 -2.02
N GLN A 722 40.56 13.29 -3.01
CA GLN A 722 40.20 14.70 -3.05
C GLN A 722 38.66 14.89 -3.15
N LEU A 723 38.01 14.11 -4.01
CA LEU A 723 36.54 14.17 -4.13
C LEU A 723 35.86 13.75 -2.82
N ALA A 724 36.40 12.75 -2.13
CA ALA A 724 35.89 12.37 -0.81
C ALA A 724 36.10 13.44 0.26
N ALA A 725 37.16 14.22 0.17
CA ALA A 725 37.43 15.33 1.09
C ALA A 725 36.61 16.60 0.78
N THR A 726 36.19 16.77 -0.46
CA THR A 726 35.49 17.99 -0.95
C THR A 726 33.98 17.80 -1.09
N THR A 727 33.49 16.57 -0.99
CA THR A 727 32.06 16.23 -1.03
C THR A 727 31.57 15.76 0.32
N ASP A 728 30.28 15.90 0.57
CA ASP A 728 29.63 15.42 1.79
C ASP A 728 28.76 14.16 1.56
N LEU A 729 29.03 13.42 0.47
CA LEU A 729 28.34 12.19 0.14
C LEU A 729 28.76 11.04 1.09
N PRO A 730 27.82 10.33 1.73
CA PRO A 730 28.15 9.13 2.52
C PRO A 730 28.92 8.08 1.71
N LEU A 731 28.58 7.96 0.42
CA LEU A 731 29.25 7.10 -0.55
C LEU A 731 30.77 7.35 -0.63
N ALA A 732 31.22 8.60 -0.60
CA ALA A 732 32.61 8.98 -0.80
C ALA A 732 33.53 8.42 0.29
N VAL A 733 33.13 8.52 1.55
CA VAL A 733 33.87 8.00 2.70
C VAL A 733 34.03 6.47 2.60
N SER A 734 32.96 5.80 2.18
CA SER A 734 32.95 4.35 2.01
C SER A 734 33.83 3.89 0.85
N ALA A 735 33.83 4.63 -0.26
CA ALA A 735 34.68 4.36 -1.42
C ALA A 735 36.18 4.44 -1.09
N VAL A 736 36.57 5.49 -0.36
CA VAL A 736 37.99 5.66 0.07
C VAL A 736 38.42 4.59 1.06
N ARG A 737 37.58 4.24 2.06
CA ARG A 737 37.92 3.17 3.01
C ARG A 737 38.15 1.83 2.33
N ARG A 738 37.36 1.49 1.33
CA ARG A 738 37.54 0.24 0.56
C ARG A 738 38.73 0.32 -0.40
N ALA A 739 38.94 1.46 -1.02
CA ALA A 739 40.14 1.65 -1.84
C ALA A 739 41.43 1.49 -1.02
N ALA A 740 41.47 2.08 0.20
CA ALA A 740 42.63 1.94 1.11
C ALA A 740 42.82 0.51 1.61
N ALA A 741 41.76 -0.24 1.88
CA ALA A 741 41.88 -1.66 2.28
C ALA A 741 42.48 -2.53 1.19
N ARG A 742 42.30 -2.16 -0.07
CA ARG A 742 42.76 -2.91 -1.24
C ARG A 742 44.19 -2.70 -1.60
N THR A 743 44.73 -1.53 -1.36
CA THR A 743 46.19 -1.30 -1.55
C THR A 743 47.06 -2.15 -0.62
N SER A 744 46.41 -2.83 0.34
CA SER A 744 47.04 -3.72 1.32
C SER A 744 46.98 -5.23 0.95
N ASP A 745 46.15 -5.66 0.00
CA ASP A 745 45.93 -7.06 -0.37
C ASP A 745 46.04 -7.27 -1.90
N GLU A 746 46.91 -8.19 -2.31
CA GLU A 746 47.24 -8.46 -3.75
C GLU A 746 46.20 -9.34 -4.50
N GLU A 747 45.10 -9.79 -3.89
CA GLU A 747 44.11 -10.66 -4.56
C GLU A 747 42.89 -9.88 -5.03
N GLY A 748 42.39 -10.20 -6.24
CA GLY A 748 41.23 -9.55 -6.87
C GLY A 748 39.94 -9.75 -6.07
N LEU A 749 39.16 -8.69 -5.91
CA LEU A 749 37.87 -8.71 -5.19
C LEU A 749 36.76 -9.54 -5.88
N PRO A 750 35.96 -10.31 -5.14
CA PRO A 750 34.76 -10.93 -5.67
C PRO A 750 33.75 -9.89 -6.19
N VAL A 751 32.90 -10.29 -7.14
CA VAL A 751 31.89 -9.42 -7.80
C VAL A 751 30.99 -8.68 -6.80
N ASP A 752 30.72 -9.32 -5.67
CA ASP A 752 29.90 -8.72 -4.58
C ASP A 752 30.54 -7.48 -3.93
N GLU A 753 31.82 -7.32 -4.03
CA GLU A 753 32.55 -6.17 -3.47
C GLU A 753 32.71 -5.01 -4.47
N LEU A 754 32.44 -5.24 -5.77
CA LEU A 754 32.40 -4.18 -6.79
C LEU A 754 31.17 -3.26 -6.61
N ARG A 755 30.26 -3.61 -5.73
CA ARG A 755 29.07 -2.82 -5.44
C ARG A 755 29.38 -1.60 -4.60
N LEU A 756 29.42 -0.41 -5.18
CA LEU A 756 29.30 0.81 -4.38
C LEU A 756 27.94 0.97 -3.74
N HIS A 757 26.89 0.37 -4.27
CA HIS A 757 25.58 0.30 -3.59
C HIS A 757 25.50 -0.84 -2.58
N ALA A 758 26.38 -1.85 -2.59
CA ALA A 758 26.57 -2.76 -1.45
C ALA A 758 27.21 -2.04 -0.24
N LEU A 759 27.72 -0.82 -0.42
CA LEU A 759 28.02 0.10 0.69
C LEU A 759 26.74 0.66 1.33
N TRP A 760 25.64 0.54 0.63
CA TRP A 760 24.33 1.03 1.03
C TRP A 760 23.46 -0.02 1.72
N THR A 761 23.88 -1.28 1.79
CA THR A 761 23.18 -2.22 2.65
C THR A 761 23.34 -1.75 4.09
N PRO A 762 22.28 -1.32 4.77
CA PRO A 762 22.28 -1.31 6.21
C PRO A 762 22.69 -2.72 6.63
N THR A 763 23.63 -2.84 7.55
CA THR A 763 24.04 -4.09 8.19
C THR A 763 22.88 -5.08 8.22
N LYS A 764 23.05 -6.19 7.52
CA LYS A 764 22.17 -7.37 7.39
C LYS A 764 20.97 -7.34 8.33
N SER A 765 19.85 -6.81 7.84
CA SER A 765 18.54 -7.12 8.39
C SER A 765 17.75 -7.77 7.27
N SER A 766 17.63 -9.09 7.39
CA SER A 766 16.70 -9.98 6.68
C SER A 766 16.80 -10.03 5.15
N ALA A 767 17.72 -10.85 4.64
CA ALA A 767 17.47 -11.62 3.42
C ALA A 767 16.31 -12.61 3.66
N PRO A 768 15.42 -12.89 2.69
CA PRO A 768 14.47 -13.97 2.80
C PRO A 768 15.24 -15.27 3.00
N ARG A 769 15.04 -15.90 4.15
CA ARG A 769 15.63 -17.21 4.44
C ARG A 769 14.98 -18.24 3.51
N GLU A 770 15.81 -18.89 2.72
CA GLU A 770 15.53 -20.24 2.24
C GLU A 770 15.16 -21.09 3.46
N THR A 771 14.00 -21.71 3.41
CA THR A 771 13.50 -22.63 4.43
C THR A 771 14.33 -23.89 4.43
N THR A 772 15.38 -23.93 5.25
CA THR A 772 15.92 -25.17 5.79
C THR A 772 15.79 -25.11 7.29
N SER A 773 15.01 -26.05 7.80
CA SER A 773 14.77 -26.35 9.19
C SER A 773 16.08 -26.58 9.95
N ALA A 774 16.49 -25.59 10.73
CA ALA A 774 17.33 -25.81 11.92
C ALA A 774 17.26 -24.56 12.79
N VAL A 775 16.78 -24.72 14.01
CA VAL A 775 16.78 -23.73 15.07
C VAL A 775 18.23 -23.37 15.41
N PRO A 776 18.64 -22.11 15.39
CA PRO A 776 19.74 -21.65 16.20
C PRO A 776 19.23 -20.58 17.20
N SER A 777 19.25 -20.96 18.46
CA SER A 777 19.34 -20.01 19.55
C SER A 777 20.62 -19.19 19.40
N THR A 778 20.48 -17.93 19.02
CA THR A 778 21.50 -16.91 19.28
C THR A 778 20.81 -15.57 19.47
N ILE A 779 20.56 -15.24 20.70
CA ILE A 779 20.26 -13.91 21.21
C ILE A 779 21.49 -13.06 20.89
N ARG A 780 21.39 -12.13 19.92
CA ARG A 780 22.38 -11.06 19.78
C ARG A 780 22.15 -10.07 20.91
N SER A 781 23.20 -9.79 21.64
CA SER A 781 23.33 -8.75 22.65
C SER A 781 22.87 -7.41 22.06
N THR A 782 21.67 -6.97 22.44
CA THR A 782 21.29 -5.56 22.38
C THR A 782 22.20 -4.82 23.34
N SER A 783 22.86 -3.79 22.88
CA SER A 783 23.74 -2.96 23.70
C SER A 783 22.95 -2.46 24.91
N SER A 784 23.52 -2.60 26.11
CA SER A 784 23.01 -2.10 27.39
C SER A 784 22.57 -0.63 27.30
N ASP A 785 23.26 0.16 26.49
CA ASP A 785 23.05 1.60 26.30
C ASP A 785 21.65 1.97 25.78
N ALA A 786 21.04 1.17 24.87
CA ALA A 786 19.70 1.46 24.34
C ALA A 786 18.57 1.25 25.35
N ILE A 787 18.80 0.40 26.35
CA ILE A 787 17.84 0.14 27.44
C ILE A 787 17.95 1.22 28.51
N ASP A 788 19.13 1.80 28.70
CA ASP A 788 19.37 2.90 29.62
C ASP A 788 18.78 4.24 29.12
N GLU A 789 18.53 4.37 27.82
CA GLU A 789 17.81 5.50 27.23
C GLU A 789 16.28 5.48 27.48
N LEU A 790 15.73 4.37 27.98
CA LEU A 790 14.32 4.31 28.34
C LEU A 790 14.03 5.11 29.60
N THR A 791 13.02 5.96 29.54
CA THR A 791 12.49 6.62 30.72
C THR A 791 11.94 5.58 31.70
N VAL A 792 11.89 5.94 32.99
CA VAL A 792 11.31 5.09 34.05
C VAL A 792 9.91 4.60 33.65
N ARG A 793 9.13 5.48 33.02
CA ARG A 793 7.75 5.17 32.61
C ARG A 793 7.68 4.24 31.41
N GLU A 794 8.55 4.41 30.44
CA GLU A 794 8.65 3.51 29.28
C GLU A 794 9.10 2.10 29.70
N ARG A 795 10.03 2.03 30.65
CA ARG A 795 10.51 0.76 31.20
C ARG A 795 9.42 0.03 31.99
N GLU A 796 8.66 0.74 32.82
CA GLU A 796 7.52 0.19 33.58
C GLU A 796 6.44 -0.37 32.64
N ILE A 797 6.07 0.37 31.60
CA ILE A 797 5.09 -0.05 30.61
C ILE A 797 5.59 -1.27 29.81
N ALA A 798 6.89 -1.31 29.46
CA ALA A 798 7.48 -2.45 28.77
C ALA A 798 7.46 -3.73 29.62
N LEU A 799 7.74 -3.64 30.91
CA LEU A 799 7.65 -4.78 31.83
C LEU A 799 6.22 -5.30 32.00
N LEU A 800 5.23 -4.41 32.11
CA LEU A 800 3.83 -4.80 32.16
C LEU A 800 3.36 -5.42 30.84
N ALA A 801 3.98 -5.02 29.71
CA ALA A 801 3.74 -5.64 28.42
C ALA A 801 4.33 -7.05 28.32
N ASP A 802 5.44 -7.34 29.00
CA ASP A 802 6.01 -8.68 29.13
C ASP A 802 5.15 -9.59 30.01
N GLU A 803 4.51 -9.03 31.04
CA GLU A 803 3.52 -9.75 31.88
C GLU A 803 2.24 -10.11 31.08
N GLY A 804 2.11 -9.65 29.85
CA GLY A 804 0.97 -9.97 28.97
C GLY A 804 -0.23 -9.03 29.10
N LEU A 805 -0.14 -7.94 29.88
CA LEU A 805 -1.23 -6.99 30.05
C LEU A 805 -1.50 -6.24 28.74
N THR A 806 -2.75 -6.01 28.41
CA THR A 806 -3.17 -5.17 27.27
C THR A 806 -2.92 -3.68 27.55
N ASN A 807 -2.86 -2.83 26.53
CA ASN A 807 -2.71 -1.38 26.71
C ASN A 807 -3.82 -0.78 27.60
N ARG A 808 -5.02 -1.36 27.57
CA ARG A 808 -6.14 -0.95 28.39
C ARG A 808 -5.92 -1.30 29.88
N GLU A 809 -5.41 -2.48 30.18
CA GLU A 809 -5.08 -2.91 31.53
C GLU A 809 -3.89 -2.14 32.09
N ILE A 810 -2.85 -1.88 31.27
CA ILE A 810 -1.73 -1.03 31.64
C ILE A 810 -2.20 0.41 31.91
N ALA A 811 -3.07 0.96 31.07
CA ALA A 811 -3.66 2.28 31.25
C ALA A 811 -4.43 2.38 32.57
N ALA A 812 -5.25 1.36 32.88
CA ALA A 812 -5.99 1.29 34.14
C ALA A 812 -5.07 1.16 35.35
N ARG A 813 -4.04 0.32 35.27
CA ARG A 813 -3.08 0.06 36.37
C ARG A 813 -2.19 1.28 36.68
N LEU A 814 -1.85 2.03 35.64
CA LEU A 814 -0.94 3.18 35.73
C LEU A 814 -1.65 4.53 35.80
N PHE A 815 -2.98 4.54 35.81
CA PHE A 815 -3.84 5.75 35.78
C PHE A 815 -3.53 6.67 34.59
N LEU A 816 -3.31 6.06 33.41
CA LEU A 816 -3.03 6.76 32.15
C LEU A 816 -4.19 6.58 31.15
N SER A 817 -4.20 7.40 30.09
CA SER A 817 -5.05 7.12 28.93
C SER A 817 -4.44 5.98 28.10
N ILE A 818 -5.28 5.20 27.39
CA ILE A 818 -4.83 4.15 26.47
C ILE A 818 -3.87 4.74 25.44
N ARG A 819 -4.18 5.91 24.91
CA ARG A 819 -3.37 6.63 23.91
C ARG A 819 -2.00 7.03 24.46
N THR A 820 -1.91 7.37 25.76
CA THR A 820 -0.64 7.66 26.42
C THR A 820 0.24 6.41 26.52
N VAL A 821 -0.38 5.26 26.85
CA VAL A 821 0.33 3.97 26.89
C VAL A 821 0.82 3.57 25.50
N GLU A 822 0.01 3.72 24.46
CA GLU A 822 0.41 3.47 23.08
C GLU A 822 1.57 4.34 22.63
N SER A 823 1.56 5.63 22.98
CA SER A 823 2.66 6.54 22.70
C SER A 823 3.96 6.11 23.38
N HIS A 824 3.90 5.73 24.66
CA HIS A 824 5.08 5.24 25.39
C HIS A 824 5.60 3.91 24.84
N VAL A 825 4.72 2.97 24.50
CA VAL A 825 5.10 1.70 23.86
C VAL A 825 5.79 1.96 22.52
N TYR A 826 5.25 2.87 21.71
CA TYR A 826 5.86 3.24 20.43
C TYR A 826 7.25 3.85 20.62
N GLN A 827 7.40 4.83 21.52
CA GLN A 827 8.68 5.49 21.79
C GLN A 827 9.72 4.50 22.36
N ALA A 828 9.31 3.66 23.27
CA ALA A 828 10.19 2.63 23.85
C ALA A 828 10.64 1.61 22.79
N ARG A 829 9.76 1.18 21.90
CA ARG A 829 10.09 0.30 20.78
C ARG A 829 11.11 0.93 19.83
N MET A 830 10.97 2.23 19.52
CA MET A 830 11.90 2.95 18.65
C MET A 830 13.29 3.07 19.30
N LYS A 831 13.36 3.35 20.62
CA LYS A 831 14.61 3.47 21.34
C LYS A 831 15.36 2.13 21.43
N VAL A 832 14.66 1.05 21.74
CA VAL A 832 15.24 -0.29 21.92
C VAL A 832 15.40 -1.05 20.58
N GLY A 833 14.82 -0.54 19.50
CA GLY A 833 14.80 -1.21 18.20
C GLY A 833 13.95 -2.49 18.19
N ALA A 834 12.96 -2.59 19.09
CA ALA A 834 12.12 -3.77 19.19
C ALA A 834 11.01 -3.75 18.11
N PRO A 835 10.92 -4.74 17.20
CA PRO A 835 9.93 -4.76 16.12
C PRO A 835 8.50 -4.93 16.63
N THR A 836 8.31 -5.59 17.78
CA THR A 836 6.99 -5.80 18.36
C THR A 836 6.93 -5.37 19.82
N ARG A 837 5.71 -5.07 20.31
CA ARG A 837 5.45 -4.77 21.73
C ARG A 837 5.90 -5.90 22.65
N ARG A 838 5.70 -7.15 22.26
CA ARG A 838 6.08 -8.33 23.03
C ARG A 838 7.59 -8.48 23.11
N GLU A 839 8.29 -8.13 22.06
CA GLU A 839 9.75 -8.18 22.01
C GLU A 839 10.38 -7.04 22.82
N LEU A 840 9.78 -5.85 22.80
CA LEU A 840 10.13 -4.77 23.73
C LEU A 840 10.05 -5.23 25.18
N GLY A 841 8.91 -5.82 25.58
CA GLY A 841 8.73 -6.35 26.93
C GLY A 841 9.80 -7.38 27.32
N ARG A 842 10.02 -8.36 26.43
CA ARG A 842 11.02 -9.43 26.63
C ARG A 842 12.45 -8.90 26.75
N VAL A 843 12.84 -7.96 25.90
CA VAL A 843 14.20 -7.38 25.92
C VAL A 843 14.44 -6.59 27.20
N VAL A 844 13.47 -5.79 27.63
CA VAL A 844 13.56 -5.00 28.87
C VAL A 844 13.53 -5.92 30.10
N ALA A 845 12.73 -6.98 30.10
CA ALA A 845 12.67 -7.95 31.20
C ALA A 845 13.97 -8.76 31.35
N LEU A 846 14.60 -9.16 30.24
CA LEU A 846 15.90 -9.85 30.23
C LEU A 846 17.01 -8.95 30.79
N ALA A 847 17.05 -7.69 30.40
CA ALA A 847 18.04 -6.75 30.92
C ALA A 847 17.85 -6.46 32.42
N SER A 848 16.59 -6.35 32.86
CA SER A 848 16.25 -6.14 34.28
C SER A 848 16.57 -7.35 35.19
N ARG A 849 16.71 -8.56 34.62
CA ARG A 849 17.12 -9.77 35.35
C ARG A 849 18.64 -10.02 35.36
N GLY A 850 19.37 -9.35 34.49
CA GLY A 850 20.83 -9.43 34.35
C GLY A 850 21.60 -8.33 35.10
N ALA A 851 20.89 -7.33 35.62
CA ALA A 851 21.40 -6.29 36.52
C ALA A 851 21.03 -6.63 37.96
#